data_1364432d51978589d199e08c0f7410c6
#
_entry.id   1364432d51978589d199e08c0f7410c6
#
_cell.length_a   1.000
_cell.length_b   1.000
_cell.length_c   1.000
_cell.angle_alpha   90.00
_cell.angle_beta   90.00
_cell.angle_gamma   90.00
#
_symmetry.space_group_name_H-M   'P 1'
#
loop_
_entity.id
_entity.type
_entity.pdbx_description
1 polymer ?
#
loop_
_entity_poly.entity_id
_entity_poly.type
_entity_poly.pdbx_seq_one_letter_code
_entity_poly.pdbx_strand_id
1 'polypeptide(L)'
;MARQTPIERYRNIGISAHIDAGKTTTTERILYYTGINHKIGEVHDGAATMDWMEQEQERGITITSAATTCFWSGMAKQFEQHRINIIDTPGHVDFTIEVERSMRVLDGACMVYCAVGGVQPQSETVWRQANKYKVPRIAFVNKMDXAGADFFHVHDQMRERLKANPIPVQVPIGAAETFEGVVDLVKMKSIVWDDESNGMEFTYGDIPADMQAECDKWRSNMVETAAEANEELMDKYLEEGDLSEEDVILGLRLRTIASEIVPMXCGSAFKNKGVQAMLDKVVELMPAPTDIPPTRAEDEEGNEFFLKASDDEKFSALAFKIMTDPFVGQLIFFRVYSGVIKAGDTVYNTLKGKKERIGRIVQMHANTREALEEVRAGDIAAAIGLKDATTGDTLCALGEEIILERMIFPEPVIHVAVEPKTKADQEKMGVALNRLAQEDPSFRVKTDLETNQTIISGMGELHLEILVDRMRREFNVEANIGAPQVAYREAFKKTVEVEGKFVKQSGGKGQYGHVWLKMEPNEKGKGFEFIDKIKGGTVPREFIPAVEKGLRETIPAGVLAGFPVVDAKVTLFDGSYHDVDSNENAFKMAASIAFKDGMRKADPIILEPMMSVEVETPEDYMGDVMGDLSSRRGIIQGMEDNATGKIIRAEVPLAEMFGYSTTVRSLSQGRATYSMEFKHYTEAPRNVAEAIMNKK
;
A
#
# COMPACT_ATOMS: atom_id res chain seq x y z
N MET A 1 15.01 31.88 -5.03
CA MET A 1 14.53 31.92 -6.42
C MET A 1 13.01 31.73 -6.44
N ALA A 2 12.37 32.32 -7.48
CA ALA A 2 10.92 32.13 -7.63
C ALA A 2 10.63 30.73 -8.16
N ARG A 3 9.41 30.22 -7.87
CA ARG A 3 8.97 28.97 -8.45
C ARG A 3 8.93 29.07 -9.97
N GLN A 4 9.34 28.01 -10.64
CA GLN A 4 9.20 27.97 -12.09
C GLN A 4 7.76 27.69 -12.51
N THR A 5 7.07 26.82 -11.77
CA THR A 5 5.64 26.53 -12.00
C THR A 5 4.89 26.91 -10.72
N PRO A 6 3.85 27.75 -10.81
CA PRO A 6 3.06 28.04 -9.62
C PRO A 6 2.46 26.77 -9.02
N ILE A 7 2.34 26.76 -7.69
CA ILE A 7 1.89 25.54 -6.99
C ILE A 7 0.47 25.15 -7.42
N GLU A 8 -0.34 26.11 -7.86
CA GLU A 8 -1.69 25.83 -8.33
C GLU A 8 -1.71 24.98 -9.59
N ARG A 9 -0.59 24.91 -10.29
CA ARG A 9 -0.48 24.11 -11.50
C ARG A 9 0.31 22.82 -11.30
N TYR A 10 0.50 22.40 -10.04
CA TYR A 10 1.06 21.08 -9.71
C TYR A 10 -0.07 20.06 -9.61
N ARG A 11 0.23 18.82 -10.06
CA ARG A 11 -0.69 17.70 -9.90
C ARG A 11 0.14 16.47 -9.48
N ASN A 12 -0.09 15.98 -8.27
CA ASN A 12 0.58 14.78 -7.76
C ASN A 12 -0.39 13.62 -7.87
N ILE A 13 -0.22 12.80 -8.90
CA ILE A 13 -1.24 11.87 -9.35
C ILE A 13 -0.70 10.45 -9.33
N GLY A 14 -1.45 9.53 -8.74
CA GLY A 14 -1.16 8.12 -8.84
C GLY A 14 -1.92 7.49 -9.99
N ILE A 15 -1.30 6.50 -10.62
CA ILE A 15 -1.96 5.66 -11.61
C ILE A 15 -2.10 4.29 -10.97
N SER A 16 -3.32 3.80 -10.85
CA SER A 16 -3.56 2.54 -10.18
C SER A 16 -4.55 1.69 -10.97
N ALA A 17 -4.35 0.37 -10.94
CA ALA A 17 -5.19 -0.55 -11.68
C ALA A 17 -4.91 -1.98 -11.24
N HIS A 18 -5.87 -2.87 -11.53
CA HIS A 18 -5.59 -4.29 -11.38
C HIS A 18 -4.69 -4.77 -12.53
N ILE A 19 -4.17 -5.98 -12.39
CA ILE A 19 -3.36 -6.61 -13.43
C ILE A 19 -4.20 -6.70 -14.71
N ASP A 20 -3.59 -6.40 -15.84
CA ASP A 20 -4.19 -6.51 -17.17
C ASP A 20 -5.22 -5.41 -17.49
N ALA A 21 -5.37 -4.40 -16.65
CA ALA A 21 -6.22 -3.25 -17.02
C ALA A 21 -5.51 -2.28 -17.96
N GLY A 22 -4.21 -2.46 -18.15
CA GLY A 22 -3.45 -1.59 -19.06
C GLY A 22 -2.81 -0.41 -18.37
N LYS A 23 -2.48 -0.54 -17.09
CA LYS A 23 -1.85 0.54 -16.33
C LYS A 23 -0.54 0.98 -16.94
N THR A 24 0.33 0.02 -17.24
CA THR A 24 1.65 0.32 -17.77
C THR A 24 1.56 0.98 -19.14
N THR A 25 0.69 0.47 -20.02
CA THR A 25 0.49 1.08 -21.34
C THR A 25 -0.04 2.51 -21.19
N THR A 26 -0.99 2.71 -20.29
CA THR A 26 -1.54 4.05 -20.04
C THR A 26 -0.45 5.01 -19.59
N THR A 27 0.39 4.58 -18.66
CA THR A 27 1.49 5.42 -18.16
C THR A 27 2.49 5.73 -19.27
N GLU A 28 2.82 4.74 -20.10
CA GLU A 28 3.75 4.96 -21.23
C GLU A 28 3.18 5.94 -22.23
N ARG A 29 1.88 5.91 -22.48
CA ARG A 29 1.25 6.87 -23.39
C ARG A 29 1.26 8.28 -22.79
N ILE A 30 1.04 8.39 -21.47
CA ILE A 30 1.16 9.69 -20.83
C ILE A 30 2.57 10.26 -21.03
N LEU A 31 3.59 9.45 -20.81
CA LEU A 31 4.97 9.92 -21.00
C LEU A 31 5.28 10.26 -22.45
N TYR A 32 4.70 9.51 -23.38
CA TYR A 32 4.86 9.81 -24.80
C TYR A 32 4.21 11.16 -25.18
N TYR A 33 2.97 11.39 -24.75
CA TYR A 33 2.26 12.61 -25.12
C TYR A 33 2.80 13.84 -24.42
N THR A 34 3.44 13.67 -23.27
CA THR A 34 4.06 14.80 -22.57
C THR A 34 5.52 15.03 -22.99
N GLY A 35 6.03 14.21 -23.93
CA GLY A 35 7.36 14.42 -24.49
C GLY A 35 8.50 13.78 -23.74
N ILE A 36 8.24 13.01 -22.69
CA ILE A 36 9.30 12.33 -21.95
C ILE A 36 9.86 11.15 -22.75
N ASN A 37 9.00 10.39 -23.43
CA ASN A 37 9.40 9.28 -24.28
C ASN A 37 9.27 9.67 -25.74
N HIS A 38 10.22 9.24 -26.56
CA HIS A 38 10.17 9.47 -28.01
C HIS A 38 9.57 8.30 -28.75
N LYS A 39 9.47 7.14 -28.10
CA LYS A 39 8.89 5.94 -28.69
C LYS A 39 7.81 5.41 -27.76
N ILE A 40 6.81 4.76 -28.33
CA ILE A 40 5.77 4.10 -27.56
C ILE A 40 6.31 2.78 -27.03
N GLY A 41 6.28 2.61 -25.70
CA GLY A 41 6.65 1.36 -25.06
C GLY A 41 5.45 0.45 -24.87
N GLU A 42 5.68 -0.85 -24.91
CA GLU A 42 4.65 -1.86 -24.70
C GLU A 42 5.06 -2.79 -23.58
N VAL A 43 4.11 -3.14 -22.72
CA VAL A 43 4.43 -3.96 -21.56
C VAL A 43 4.88 -5.36 -21.95
N HIS A 44 4.27 -5.95 -22.97
CA HIS A 44 4.63 -7.31 -23.41
C HIS A 44 5.96 -7.37 -24.14
N ASP A 45 6.49 -6.23 -24.55
CA ASP A 45 7.84 -6.16 -25.14
C ASP A 45 8.90 -5.86 -24.08
N GLY A 46 8.48 -5.62 -22.85
CA GLY A 46 9.41 -5.26 -21.78
C GLY A 46 10.03 -3.89 -21.96
N ALA A 47 9.40 -3.02 -22.75
CA ALA A 47 9.95 -1.71 -23.09
C ALA A 47 9.31 -0.57 -22.32
N ALA A 48 8.42 -0.87 -21.37
CA ALA A 48 7.71 0.17 -20.63
C ALA A 48 8.65 0.92 -19.69
N THR A 49 8.60 2.24 -19.72
CA THR A 49 9.53 3.10 -18.98
C THR A 49 9.35 2.99 -17.47
N MET A 50 8.12 2.93 -16.99
CA MET A 50 7.86 2.91 -15.55
C MET A 50 8.08 1.52 -14.94
N ASP A 51 8.15 0.47 -15.75
CA ASP A 51 8.46 -0.89 -15.29
C ASP A 51 9.95 -1.11 -15.39
N TRP A 52 10.69 -0.46 -14.53
CA TRP A 52 12.15 -0.46 -14.61
C TRP A 52 12.80 -1.66 -13.93
N MET A 53 12.05 -2.44 -13.16
CA MET A 53 12.53 -3.71 -12.65
C MET A 53 12.27 -4.80 -13.68
N GLU A 54 13.26 -5.67 -13.87
CA GLU A 54 13.14 -6.74 -14.84
C GLU A 54 11.95 -7.65 -14.59
N GLN A 55 11.66 -7.90 -13.29
CA GLN A 55 10.52 -8.75 -12.93
C GLN A 55 9.19 -8.11 -13.30
N GLU A 56 9.08 -6.80 -13.15
CA GLU A 56 7.86 -6.09 -13.54
C GLU A 56 7.62 -6.22 -15.04
N GLN A 57 8.69 -6.07 -15.82
CA GLN A 57 8.59 -6.18 -17.27
C GLN A 57 8.22 -7.60 -17.70
N GLU A 58 8.84 -8.61 -17.09
CA GLU A 58 8.57 -10.00 -17.43
C GLU A 58 7.17 -10.45 -17.09
N ARG A 59 6.64 -9.98 -15.95
CA ARG A 59 5.34 -10.42 -15.46
C ARG A 59 4.19 -9.50 -15.88
N GLY A 60 4.52 -8.34 -16.42
CA GLY A 60 3.51 -7.36 -16.80
C GLY A 60 2.81 -6.73 -15.60
N ILE A 61 3.46 -6.71 -14.45
CA ILE A 61 2.92 -6.12 -13.22
C ILE A 61 3.91 -5.10 -12.68
N THR A 62 3.39 -4.09 -11.97
CA THR A 62 4.21 -3.11 -11.28
C THR A 62 4.46 -3.57 -9.86
N ILE A 63 5.72 -3.84 -9.51
CA ILE A 63 6.10 -4.35 -8.19
C ILE A 63 6.42 -3.23 -7.23
N THR A 64 7.11 -2.20 -7.70
CA THR A 64 7.49 -1.06 -6.87
C THR A 64 6.93 0.22 -7.47
N SER A 65 6.79 1.23 -6.62
CA SER A 65 6.34 2.55 -7.08
C SER A 65 7.53 3.33 -7.63
N ALA A 66 7.31 4.00 -8.75
CA ALA A 66 8.28 4.94 -9.33
C ALA A 66 7.58 6.26 -9.53
N ALA A 67 8.35 7.35 -9.41
CA ALA A 67 7.80 8.69 -9.58
C ALA A 67 8.46 9.33 -10.80
N THR A 68 7.64 9.90 -11.68
CA THR A 68 8.12 10.55 -12.90
C THR A 68 7.47 11.92 -13.02
N THR A 69 8.25 12.93 -13.34
CA THR A 69 7.75 14.28 -13.55
C THR A 69 7.57 14.55 -15.03
N CYS A 70 6.42 15.11 -15.40
CA CYS A 70 6.17 15.51 -16.78
C CYS A 70 5.34 16.80 -16.78
N PHE A 71 5.12 17.35 -17.99
CA PHE A 71 4.45 18.63 -18.13
C PHE A 71 3.36 18.52 -19.18
N TRP A 72 2.25 19.22 -18.96
CA TRP A 72 1.11 19.17 -19.86
C TRP A 72 0.44 20.53 -19.97
N SER A 73 0.10 20.92 -21.20
CA SER A 73 -0.57 22.19 -21.47
C SER A 73 -1.90 22.02 -22.19
N GLY A 74 -2.39 20.77 -22.32
CA GLY A 74 -3.67 20.47 -22.96
C GLY A 74 -3.50 19.89 -24.34
N MET A 75 -4.51 19.11 -24.78
CA MET A 75 -4.55 18.54 -26.13
C MET A 75 -4.45 19.64 -27.18
N ALA A 76 -5.14 20.76 -26.95
CA ALA A 76 -5.19 21.90 -27.86
C ALA A 76 -4.32 23.06 -27.38
N LYS A 77 -3.41 22.78 -26.43
CA LYS A 77 -2.53 23.80 -25.84
C LYS A 77 -3.32 24.90 -25.15
N GLN A 78 -4.47 24.58 -24.61
CA GLN A 78 -5.40 25.55 -24.03
C GLN A 78 -5.07 25.93 -22.60
N PHE A 79 -4.19 25.19 -21.92
CA PHE A 79 -3.83 25.46 -20.54
C PHE A 79 -2.42 26.05 -20.45
N GLU A 80 -2.17 26.83 -19.39
CA GLU A 80 -0.81 27.10 -18.97
C GLU A 80 -0.13 25.78 -18.62
N GLN A 81 1.19 25.73 -18.70
CA GLN A 81 1.92 24.50 -18.42
C GLN A 81 1.70 24.03 -16.98
N HIS A 82 1.29 22.79 -16.82
CA HIS A 82 1.10 22.15 -15.53
C HIS A 82 2.23 21.15 -15.29
N ARG A 83 2.66 21.06 -14.06
CA ARG A 83 3.70 20.10 -13.64
C ARG A 83 3.01 18.91 -13.01
N ILE A 84 3.17 17.73 -13.61
CA ILE A 84 2.49 16.52 -13.16
C ILE A 84 3.53 15.53 -12.68
N ASN A 85 3.44 15.16 -11.40
CA ASN A 85 4.23 14.08 -10.83
C ASN A 85 3.37 12.83 -10.83
N ILE A 86 3.84 11.79 -11.53
CA ILE A 86 3.10 10.54 -11.66
C ILE A 86 3.76 9.49 -10.80
N ILE A 87 2.98 8.85 -9.93
CA ILE A 87 3.43 7.74 -9.11
C ILE A 87 2.70 6.50 -9.59
N ASP A 88 3.46 5.53 -10.06
CA ASP A 88 2.91 4.25 -10.51
C ASP A 88 2.83 3.32 -9.31
N THR A 89 1.65 2.77 -9.05
CA THR A 89 1.42 1.91 -7.90
C THR A 89 1.27 0.46 -8.34
N PRO A 90 1.76 -0.49 -7.53
CA PRO A 90 1.58 -1.89 -7.88
C PRO A 90 0.12 -2.32 -7.75
N GLY A 91 -0.27 -3.27 -8.59
CA GLY A 91 -1.64 -3.77 -8.60
C GLY A 91 -1.82 -5.13 -7.93
N HIS A 92 -0.75 -5.77 -7.48
CA HIS A 92 -0.84 -7.10 -6.91
C HIS A 92 -1.10 -7.03 -5.41
N VAL A 93 -1.91 -7.97 -4.89
CA VAL A 93 -2.34 -7.94 -3.50
C VAL A 93 -1.20 -8.14 -2.49
N ASP A 94 -0.16 -8.88 -2.88
CA ASP A 94 0.99 -9.05 -2.00
C ASP A 94 1.71 -7.73 -1.73
N PHE A 95 1.40 -6.69 -2.52
CA PHE A 95 2.05 -5.39 -2.41
C PHE A 95 1.08 -4.31 -1.91
N THR A 96 0.13 -4.69 -1.07
CA THR A 96 -0.84 -3.75 -0.49
C THR A 96 -0.13 -2.59 0.21
N ILE A 97 0.99 -2.87 0.87
CA ILE A 97 1.73 -1.84 1.58
C ILE A 97 2.36 -0.83 0.62
N GLU A 98 2.77 -1.27 -0.59
CA GLU A 98 3.26 -0.34 -1.59
C GLU A 98 2.15 0.59 -2.07
N VAL A 99 0.93 0.05 -2.23
CA VAL A 99 -0.22 0.86 -2.58
C VAL A 99 -0.50 1.87 -1.48
N GLU A 100 -0.45 1.44 -0.22
CA GLU A 100 -0.71 2.33 0.90
C GLU A 100 0.31 3.46 0.98
N ARG A 101 1.59 3.14 0.78
CA ARG A 101 2.64 4.16 0.75
C ARG A 101 2.37 5.21 -0.32
N SER A 102 2.00 4.75 -1.51
CA SER A 102 1.73 5.66 -2.63
C SER A 102 0.52 6.54 -2.33
N MET A 103 -0.56 5.92 -1.83
CA MET A 103 -1.78 6.67 -1.53
C MET A 103 -1.56 7.78 -0.52
N ARG A 104 -0.62 7.58 0.42
CA ARG A 104 -0.36 8.59 1.45
C ARG A 104 0.16 9.90 0.86
N VAL A 105 0.90 9.84 -0.23
CA VAL A 105 1.57 11.03 -0.77
C VAL A 105 0.89 11.59 -2.02
N LEU A 106 -0.21 10.98 -2.48
CA LEU A 106 -0.94 11.48 -3.65
C LEU A 106 -1.91 12.57 -3.26
N ASP A 107 -2.13 13.50 -4.19
CA ASP A 107 -3.23 14.45 -4.10
C ASP A 107 -4.45 13.99 -4.86
N GLY A 108 -4.23 13.10 -5.84
CA GLY A 108 -5.31 12.52 -6.61
C GLY A 108 -4.85 11.23 -7.27
N ALA A 109 -5.79 10.46 -7.76
CA ALA A 109 -5.47 9.19 -8.39
C ALA A 109 -6.32 8.99 -9.64
N CYS A 110 -5.69 8.40 -10.66
CA CYS A 110 -6.39 7.92 -11.82
C CYS A 110 -6.52 6.41 -11.70
N MET A 111 -7.75 5.92 -11.59
CA MET A 111 -8.03 4.50 -11.46
C MET A 111 -8.35 3.95 -12.84
N VAL A 112 -7.53 3.03 -13.31
CA VAL A 112 -7.69 2.45 -14.65
C VAL A 112 -8.46 1.15 -14.53
N TYR A 113 -9.57 1.06 -15.22
CA TYR A 113 -10.42 -0.14 -15.26
C TYR A 113 -10.42 -0.72 -16.66
N CYS A 114 -10.54 -2.03 -16.73
CA CYS A 114 -10.68 -2.70 -18.02
C CYS A 114 -12.14 -2.65 -18.47
N ALA A 115 -12.38 -2.22 -19.69
CA ALA A 115 -13.75 -2.14 -20.21
C ALA A 115 -14.41 -3.51 -20.32
N VAL A 116 -13.62 -4.57 -20.45
CA VAL A 116 -14.13 -5.94 -20.53
C VAL A 116 -14.24 -6.57 -19.15
N GLY A 117 -13.16 -6.55 -18.38
CA GLY A 117 -13.13 -7.18 -17.06
C GLY A 117 -13.84 -6.42 -15.96
N GLY A 118 -13.96 -5.12 -16.10
CA GLY A 118 -14.67 -4.29 -15.14
C GLY A 118 -13.92 -4.13 -13.82
N VAL A 119 -14.69 -4.05 -12.74
CA VAL A 119 -14.11 -3.93 -11.40
C VAL A 119 -13.66 -5.30 -10.95
N GLN A 120 -12.37 -5.45 -10.73
CA GLN A 120 -11.75 -6.70 -10.33
C GLN A 120 -11.52 -6.72 -8.81
N PRO A 121 -11.27 -7.90 -8.20
CA PRO A 121 -11.02 -7.94 -6.76
C PRO A 121 -9.91 -7.00 -6.31
N GLN A 122 -8.82 -6.90 -7.07
CA GLN A 122 -7.74 -5.99 -6.70
C GLN A 122 -8.17 -4.53 -6.74
N SER A 123 -9.14 -4.19 -7.59
CA SER A 123 -9.68 -2.83 -7.64
C SER A 123 -10.33 -2.44 -6.32
N GLU A 124 -11.00 -3.38 -5.67
CA GLU A 124 -11.67 -3.09 -4.40
C GLU A 124 -10.65 -2.79 -3.30
N THR A 125 -9.55 -3.55 -3.28
CA THR A 125 -8.51 -3.32 -2.28
C THR A 125 -7.89 -1.93 -2.45
N VAL A 126 -7.54 -1.58 -3.67
CA VAL A 126 -6.96 -0.26 -3.96
C VAL A 126 -7.96 0.83 -3.62
N TRP A 127 -9.24 0.61 -3.95
CA TRP A 127 -10.29 1.60 -3.67
C TRP A 127 -10.43 1.87 -2.18
N ARG A 128 -10.35 0.80 -1.35
CA ARG A 128 -10.41 0.96 0.10
C ARG A 128 -9.24 1.79 0.61
N GLN A 129 -8.05 1.58 0.04
CA GLN A 129 -6.88 2.37 0.43
C GLN A 129 -7.07 3.84 0.07
N ALA A 130 -7.62 4.09 -1.11
CA ALA A 130 -7.89 5.48 -1.52
C ALA A 130 -8.92 6.14 -0.61
N ASN A 131 -9.94 5.39 -0.18
CA ASN A 131 -10.93 5.89 0.78
C ASN A 131 -10.27 6.25 2.11
N LYS A 132 -9.37 5.40 2.58
CA LYS A 132 -8.68 5.61 3.85
C LYS A 132 -7.94 6.94 3.88
N TYR A 133 -7.31 7.31 2.78
CA TYR A 133 -6.54 8.55 2.70
C TYR A 133 -7.31 9.68 2.03
N LYS A 134 -8.59 9.46 1.73
CA LYS A 134 -9.48 10.47 1.14
C LYS A 134 -8.90 11.06 -0.14
N VAL A 135 -8.37 10.21 -0.99
CA VAL A 135 -7.73 10.64 -2.24
C VAL A 135 -8.79 10.89 -3.29
N PRO A 136 -8.88 12.11 -3.85
CA PRO A 136 -9.77 12.37 -4.99
C PRO A 136 -9.41 11.49 -6.18
N ARG A 137 -10.42 11.06 -6.94
CA ARG A 137 -10.21 10.08 -8.00
C ARG A 137 -10.95 10.44 -9.27
N ILE A 138 -10.31 10.10 -10.41
CA ILE A 138 -10.99 9.97 -11.69
C ILE A 138 -10.82 8.53 -12.16
N ALA A 139 -11.71 8.07 -13.00
CA ALA A 139 -11.68 6.70 -13.52
C ALA A 139 -11.48 6.73 -15.02
N PHE A 140 -10.56 5.92 -15.51
CA PHE A 140 -10.28 5.77 -16.93
C PHE A 140 -10.62 4.34 -17.33
N VAL A 141 -11.68 4.17 -18.10
CA VAL A 141 -12.09 2.87 -18.60
C VAL A 141 -11.32 2.57 -19.86
N ASN A 142 -10.31 1.74 -19.72
CA ASN A 142 -9.34 1.44 -20.77
C ASN A 142 -9.78 0.19 -21.53
N LYS A 143 -9.12 -0.05 -22.66
CA LYS A 143 -9.36 -1.23 -23.49
C LYS A 143 -10.77 -1.26 -24.08
N MET A 144 -11.26 -0.09 -24.49
CA MET A 144 -12.54 -0.01 -25.16
C MET A 144 -12.52 -0.69 -26.53
N ASP A 145 -11.33 -1.02 -27.04
CA ASP A 145 -11.14 -1.75 -28.28
C ASP A 145 -11.24 -3.26 -28.13
N UNK A 146 -11.22 -3.69 -27.05
CA UNK A 146 -11.27 -5.07 -26.79
C UNK A 146 -12.67 -5.55 -27.00
N ALA A 147 -12.66 -6.83 -27.44
CA ALA A 147 -13.98 -7.45 -27.68
C ALA A 147 -14.72 -7.63 -26.35
N GLY A 148 -15.99 -7.28 -26.34
CA GLY A 148 -16.81 -7.32 -25.12
C GLY A 148 -16.74 -6.06 -24.26
N ALA A 149 -16.05 -5.03 -24.73
CA ALA A 149 -15.94 -3.78 -23.96
C ALA A 149 -17.29 -3.15 -23.72
N ASP A 150 -17.53 -2.71 -22.48
CA ASP A 150 -18.83 -2.13 -22.09
C ASP A 150 -18.58 -1.09 -20.99
N PHE A 151 -18.56 0.18 -21.41
CA PHE A 151 -18.31 1.30 -20.52
C PHE A 151 -19.36 1.40 -19.41
N PHE A 152 -20.62 1.26 -19.75
CA PHE A 152 -21.70 1.46 -18.79
C PHE A 152 -21.81 0.28 -17.79
N HIS A 153 -21.36 -0.88 -18.19
CA HIS A 153 -21.28 -2.00 -17.23
C HIS A 153 -20.23 -1.67 -16.14
N VAL A 154 -19.11 -1.09 -16.53
CA VAL A 154 -18.09 -0.66 -15.54
C VAL A 154 -18.68 0.41 -14.62
N HIS A 155 -19.42 1.36 -15.19
CA HIS A 155 -20.10 2.40 -14.41
C HIS A 155 -20.98 1.75 -13.33
N ASP A 156 -21.80 0.78 -13.73
CA ASP A 156 -22.71 0.13 -12.79
C ASP A 156 -21.97 -0.66 -11.73
N GLN A 157 -20.88 -1.34 -12.10
CA GLN A 157 -20.07 -2.07 -11.14
C GLN A 157 -19.40 -1.14 -10.13
N MET A 158 -18.97 0.04 -10.57
CA MET A 158 -18.38 1.00 -9.63
C MET A 158 -19.41 1.42 -8.58
N ARG A 159 -20.67 1.61 -9.00
CA ARG A 159 -21.73 1.93 -8.05
C ARG A 159 -22.00 0.78 -7.09
N GLU A 160 -22.09 -0.43 -7.60
CA GLU A 160 -22.50 -1.59 -6.80
C GLU A 160 -21.38 -2.15 -5.94
N ARG A 161 -20.18 -2.31 -6.52
CA ARG A 161 -19.10 -2.98 -5.81
C ARG A 161 -18.21 -2.02 -5.02
N LEU A 162 -17.98 -0.82 -5.55
CA LEU A 162 -17.11 0.13 -4.87
C LEU A 162 -17.89 1.14 -4.04
N LYS A 163 -19.23 1.15 -4.18
CA LYS A 163 -20.09 2.15 -3.53
C LYS A 163 -19.65 3.57 -3.91
N ALA A 164 -19.19 3.73 -5.14
CA ALA A 164 -18.75 5.00 -5.67
C ALA A 164 -19.92 5.75 -6.30
N ASN A 165 -19.68 7.02 -6.61
CA ASN A 165 -20.61 7.83 -7.36
C ASN A 165 -19.97 8.23 -8.69
N PRO A 166 -19.92 7.32 -9.67
CA PRO A 166 -19.26 7.61 -10.94
C PRO A 166 -20.11 8.50 -11.82
N ILE A 167 -19.47 9.51 -12.42
CA ILE A 167 -20.15 10.48 -13.25
C ILE A 167 -19.48 10.49 -14.62
N PRO A 168 -20.07 9.91 -15.66
CA PRO A 168 -19.46 9.99 -16.97
C PRO A 168 -19.32 11.45 -17.43
N VAL A 169 -18.11 11.84 -17.80
CA VAL A 169 -17.87 13.13 -18.46
C VAL A 169 -17.57 12.94 -19.93
N GLN A 170 -17.48 11.70 -20.35
CA GLN A 170 -17.35 11.27 -21.74
C GLN A 170 -18.21 10.03 -21.91
N VAL A 171 -18.64 9.78 -23.14
CA VAL A 171 -19.19 8.48 -23.50
C VAL A 171 -18.44 7.97 -24.73
N PRO A 172 -18.22 6.66 -24.87
CA PRO A 172 -17.46 6.15 -25.99
C PRO A 172 -18.27 6.17 -27.28
N ILE A 173 -17.56 6.38 -28.40
CA ILE A 173 -18.15 6.21 -29.74
C ILE A 173 -17.76 4.84 -30.22
N GLY A 174 -18.72 3.91 -30.18
CA GLY A 174 -18.48 2.52 -30.51
C GLY A 174 -17.84 1.72 -29.38
N ALA A 175 -17.59 0.47 -29.65
CA ALA A 175 -16.93 -0.45 -28.71
C ALA A 175 -16.31 -1.57 -29.53
N ALA A 176 -15.26 -2.21 -28.97
CA ALA A 176 -14.52 -3.26 -29.66
C ALA A 176 -13.96 -2.71 -30.97
N GLU A 177 -14.15 -3.43 -32.08
CA GLU A 177 -13.58 -2.98 -33.36
C GLU A 177 -14.21 -1.69 -33.88
N THR A 178 -15.36 -1.27 -33.37
CA THR A 178 -15.99 -0.02 -33.81
C THR A 178 -15.58 1.18 -32.94
N PHE A 179 -14.79 0.99 -31.90
CA PHE A 179 -14.37 2.09 -31.04
C PHE A 179 -13.48 3.05 -31.82
N GLU A 180 -13.88 4.32 -31.90
CA GLU A 180 -13.11 5.30 -32.65
C GLU A 180 -12.81 6.59 -31.90
N GLY A 181 -13.49 6.85 -30.81
CA GLY A 181 -13.26 8.09 -30.06
C GLY A 181 -14.28 8.22 -28.95
N VAL A 182 -14.47 9.46 -28.50
CA VAL A 182 -15.38 9.73 -27.39
C VAL A 182 -16.22 10.97 -27.72
N VAL A 183 -17.37 11.09 -27.02
CA VAL A 183 -18.10 12.36 -26.98
C VAL A 183 -17.75 13.03 -25.66
N ASP A 184 -17.23 14.24 -25.75
CA ASP A 184 -16.95 15.08 -24.58
C ASP A 184 -18.27 15.72 -24.16
N LEU A 185 -18.80 15.30 -23.01
CA LEU A 185 -20.11 15.81 -22.57
C LEU A 185 -20.04 17.26 -22.08
N VAL A 186 -18.86 17.74 -21.72
CA VAL A 186 -18.72 19.14 -21.31
C VAL A 186 -18.89 20.05 -22.52
N LYS A 187 -18.27 19.69 -23.66
CA LYS A 187 -18.33 20.47 -24.87
C LYS A 187 -19.49 20.06 -25.78
N MET A 188 -20.03 18.87 -25.60
CA MET A 188 -21.03 18.25 -26.49
C MET A 188 -20.50 18.16 -27.89
N LYS A 189 -19.29 17.63 -28.01
CA LYS A 189 -18.63 17.40 -29.30
C LYS A 189 -17.93 16.05 -29.26
N SER A 190 -17.82 15.42 -30.44
CA SER A 190 -17.02 14.22 -30.58
C SER A 190 -15.54 14.56 -30.63
N ILE A 191 -14.71 13.65 -30.19
CA ILE A 191 -13.26 13.74 -30.35
C ILE A 191 -12.79 12.41 -30.95
N VAL A 192 -12.11 12.51 -32.10
CA VAL A 192 -11.56 11.35 -32.80
C VAL A 192 -10.07 11.57 -32.98
N TRP A 193 -9.27 10.63 -32.57
CA TRP A 193 -7.80 10.73 -32.67
C TRP A 193 -7.31 10.04 -33.92
N ASP A 194 -6.29 10.64 -34.53
CA ASP A 194 -5.73 10.19 -35.78
C ASP A 194 -4.78 9.00 -35.57
N ASP A 195 -5.02 7.89 -36.25
CA ASP A 195 -4.19 6.68 -36.10
C ASP A 195 -2.79 6.90 -36.68
N GLU A 196 -2.66 7.65 -37.78
CA GLU A 196 -1.35 7.83 -38.43
C GLU A 196 -0.40 8.66 -37.59
N SER A 197 -0.91 9.56 -36.75
CA SER A 197 -0.08 10.37 -35.87
C SER A 197 0.09 9.75 -34.49
N ASN A 198 -0.33 8.51 -34.30
CA ASN A 198 -0.34 7.83 -32.99
C ASN A 198 -1.11 8.65 -31.94
N GLY A 199 -2.21 9.26 -32.39
CA GLY A 199 -3.07 10.01 -31.47
C GLY A 199 -2.61 11.43 -31.17
N MET A 200 -1.50 11.88 -31.77
CA MET A 200 -1.04 13.25 -31.52
C MET A 200 -1.98 14.28 -32.11
N GLU A 201 -2.63 13.96 -33.22
CA GLU A 201 -3.60 14.83 -33.85
C GLU A 201 -5.01 14.32 -33.60
N PHE A 202 -5.94 15.24 -33.49
CA PHE A 202 -7.33 14.89 -33.21
C PHE A 202 -8.26 15.88 -33.88
N THR A 203 -9.54 15.50 -33.98
CA THR A 203 -10.56 16.30 -34.62
C THR A 203 -11.80 16.38 -33.73
N TYR A 204 -12.29 17.60 -33.49
CA TYR A 204 -13.61 17.81 -32.91
C TYR A 204 -14.66 17.72 -34.00
N GLY A 205 -15.80 17.10 -33.65
CA GLY A 205 -16.89 16.98 -34.62
C GLY A 205 -18.25 17.00 -33.95
N ASP A 206 -19.26 16.77 -34.76
CA ASP A 206 -20.61 16.68 -34.24
C ASP A 206 -20.84 15.34 -33.58
N ILE A 207 -21.78 15.32 -32.64
CA ILE A 207 -22.18 14.06 -31.99
C ILE A 207 -22.86 13.17 -33.03
N PRO A 208 -22.50 11.90 -33.15
CA PRO A 208 -23.22 11.00 -34.05
C PRO A 208 -24.72 11.03 -33.77
N ALA A 209 -25.52 11.07 -34.83
CA ALA A 209 -26.97 11.26 -34.66
C ALA A 209 -27.62 10.17 -33.80
N ASP A 210 -27.15 8.92 -33.91
CA ASP A 210 -27.69 7.82 -33.15
C ASP A 210 -27.28 7.83 -31.66
N MET A 211 -26.38 8.74 -31.29
CA MET A 211 -25.93 8.88 -29.89
C MET A 211 -26.51 10.12 -29.21
N GLN A 212 -27.25 10.95 -29.95
CA GLN A 212 -27.67 12.23 -29.38
C GLN A 212 -28.51 12.08 -28.13
N ALA A 213 -29.45 11.15 -28.12
CA ALA A 213 -30.31 10.95 -26.92
C ALA A 213 -29.51 10.48 -25.73
N GLU A 214 -28.58 9.55 -25.92
CA GLU A 214 -27.74 9.06 -24.84
C GLU A 214 -26.83 10.15 -24.30
N CYS A 215 -26.24 10.93 -25.19
CA CYS A 215 -25.37 12.03 -24.79
C CYS A 215 -26.16 13.10 -24.03
N ASP A 216 -27.36 13.41 -24.47
CA ASP A 216 -28.21 14.37 -23.76
C ASP A 216 -28.54 13.90 -22.35
N LYS A 217 -28.84 12.61 -22.22
CA LYS A 217 -29.12 12.02 -20.91
C LYS A 217 -27.94 12.15 -19.96
N TRP A 218 -26.75 11.75 -20.42
CA TRP A 218 -25.58 11.78 -19.56
C TRP A 218 -25.05 13.20 -19.33
N ARG A 219 -25.25 14.08 -20.30
CA ARG A 219 -24.94 15.50 -20.04
C ARG A 219 -25.84 16.07 -18.96
N SER A 220 -27.14 15.76 -18.98
CA SER A 220 -28.05 16.23 -17.92
C SER A 220 -27.61 15.73 -16.55
N ASN A 221 -27.24 14.46 -16.48
CA ASN A 221 -26.74 13.87 -15.25
C ASN A 221 -25.49 14.62 -14.76
N MET A 222 -24.56 14.88 -15.66
CA MET A 222 -23.29 15.55 -15.31
C MET A 222 -23.55 17.00 -14.86
N VAL A 223 -24.37 17.74 -15.59
CA VAL A 223 -24.63 19.13 -15.27
C VAL A 223 -25.36 19.26 -13.95
N GLU A 224 -26.33 18.40 -13.70
CA GLU A 224 -27.05 18.41 -12.42
C GLU A 224 -26.07 18.10 -11.27
N THR A 225 -25.18 17.14 -11.47
CA THR A 225 -24.15 16.79 -10.48
C THR A 225 -23.26 17.99 -10.19
N ALA A 226 -22.82 18.69 -11.24
CA ALA A 226 -22.00 19.90 -11.06
C ALA A 226 -22.74 20.99 -10.30
N ALA A 227 -24.02 21.17 -10.60
CA ALA A 227 -24.85 22.20 -9.97
C ALA A 227 -25.00 21.96 -8.48
N GLU A 228 -24.95 20.69 -8.03
CA GLU A 228 -25.08 20.35 -6.61
C GLU A 228 -23.86 20.73 -5.79
N ALA A 229 -22.81 21.25 -6.41
CA ALA A 229 -21.58 21.58 -5.68
C ALA A 229 -21.78 22.77 -4.72
N ASN A 230 -22.57 23.76 -5.11
CA ASN A 230 -22.88 24.89 -4.23
C ASN A 230 -24.18 25.58 -4.65
N GLU A 231 -24.62 26.54 -3.83
CA GLU A 231 -25.87 27.23 -4.09
C GLU A 231 -25.83 28.12 -5.33
N GLU A 232 -24.69 28.75 -5.58
CA GLU A 232 -24.55 29.64 -6.73
C GLU A 232 -24.73 28.87 -8.05
N LEU A 233 -24.10 27.71 -8.15
CA LEU A 233 -24.25 26.89 -9.36
C LEU A 233 -25.66 26.34 -9.49
N MET A 234 -26.27 25.94 -8.37
CA MET A 234 -27.64 25.42 -8.40
C MET A 234 -28.60 26.50 -8.86
N ASP A 235 -28.43 27.75 -8.39
CA ASP A 235 -29.29 28.85 -8.81
C ASP A 235 -29.18 29.11 -10.32
N LYS A 236 -27.96 29.08 -10.86
CA LYS A 236 -27.76 29.24 -12.30
C LYS A 236 -28.42 28.12 -13.08
N TYR A 237 -28.28 26.90 -12.61
CA TYR A 237 -28.86 25.73 -13.27
C TYR A 237 -30.39 25.82 -13.27
N LEU A 238 -30.98 26.19 -12.15
CA LEU A 238 -32.45 26.26 -12.06
C LEU A 238 -33.01 27.39 -12.92
N GLU A 239 -32.28 28.51 -13.04
CA GLU A 239 -32.75 29.64 -13.86
C GLU A 239 -32.63 29.31 -15.36
N GLU A 240 -31.54 28.70 -15.80
CA GLU A 240 -31.25 28.57 -17.22
C GLU A 240 -31.42 27.15 -17.77
N GLY A 241 -31.55 26.17 -16.90
CA GLY A 241 -31.66 24.77 -17.29
C GLY A 241 -30.37 24.12 -17.75
N ASP A 242 -29.25 24.84 -17.65
CA ASP A 242 -27.94 24.35 -18.06
C ASP A 242 -26.87 25.18 -17.35
N LEU A 243 -25.62 24.78 -17.51
CA LEU A 243 -24.47 25.51 -17.00
C LEU A 243 -23.44 25.69 -18.12
N SER A 244 -22.66 26.76 -18.05
CA SER A 244 -21.56 26.98 -18.98
C SER A 244 -20.48 25.90 -18.77
N GLU A 245 -19.61 25.75 -19.76
CA GLU A 245 -18.46 24.83 -19.63
C GLU A 245 -17.66 25.12 -18.36
N GLU A 246 -17.39 26.40 -18.11
CA GLU A 246 -16.60 26.80 -16.95
C GLU A 246 -17.28 26.40 -15.65
N ASP A 247 -18.60 26.61 -15.59
CA ASP A 247 -19.36 26.28 -14.38
C ASP A 247 -19.45 24.76 -14.17
N VAL A 248 -19.59 24.00 -15.25
CA VAL A 248 -19.59 22.53 -15.16
C VAL A 248 -18.26 22.04 -14.59
N ILE A 249 -17.16 22.54 -15.16
CA ILE A 249 -15.83 22.14 -14.69
C ILE A 249 -15.63 22.55 -13.24
N LEU A 250 -16.04 23.75 -12.85
CA LEU A 250 -15.91 24.20 -11.48
C LEU A 250 -16.69 23.27 -10.52
N GLY A 251 -17.93 22.98 -10.85
CA GLY A 251 -18.75 22.13 -9.98
C GLY A 251 -18.22 20.72 -9.88
N LEU A 252 -17.81 20.14 -10.99
CA LEU A 252 -17.23 18.80 -10.99
C LEU A 252 -15.92 18.77 -10.20
N ARG A 253 -15.09 19.82 -10.38
CA ARG A 253 -13.81 19.87 -9.64
C ARG A 253 -14.04 19.93 -8.15
N LEU A 254 -14.95 20.80 -7.71
CA LEU A 254 -15.23 20.91 -6.27
C LEU A 254 -15.69 19.60 -5.66
N ARG A 255 -16.56 18.87 -6.37
CA ARG A 255 -17.09 17.61 -5.85
C ARG A 255 -16.08 16.48 -5.96
N THR A 256 -15.22 16.52 -6.99
CA THR A 256 -14.15 15.52 -7.13
C THR A 256 -13.14 15.67 -5.99
N ILE A 257 -12.72 16.92 -5.72
CA ILE A 257 -11.77 17.18 -4.64
C ILE A 257 -12.36 16.79 -3.28
N ALA A 258 -13.68 16.97 -3.11
CA ALA A 258 -14.36 16.57 -1.88
C ALA A 258 -14.60 15.06 -1.79
N SER A 259 -14.21 14.30 -2.81
CA SER A 259 -14.41 12.85 -2.90
C SER A 259 -15.89 12.46 -2.92
N GLU A 260 -16.74 13.34 -3.42
CA GLU A 260 -18.17 13.06 -3.54
C GLU A 260 -18.53 12.37 -4.84
N ILE A 261 -17.73 12.56 -5.87
CA ILE A 261 -17.96 11.96 -7.19
C ILE A 261 -16.64 11.43 -7.76
N VAL A 262 -16.77 10.58 -8.78
CA VAL A 262 -15.62 10.06 -9.54
C VAL A 262 -15.91 10.29 -11.01
N PRO A 263 -15.34 11.33 -11.66
CA PRO A 263 -15.52 11.51 -13.11
C PRO A 263 -14.97 10.32 -13.88
N MET A 264 -15.68 9.91 -14.90
CA MET A 264 -15.27 8.76 -15.70
C MET A 264 -14.88 9.18 -17.10
N UNK A 265 -13.67 8.80 -17.75
CA UNK A 265 -13.15 8.94 -18.98
C UNK A 265 -13.05 7.59 -19.54
N CYS A 266 -12.84 7.48 -20.69
CA CYS A 266 -12.67 6.17 -21.37
C CYS A 266 -11.72 6.30 -22.54
N GLY A 267 -11.23 5.17 -23.03
CA GLY A 267 -10.35 5.17 -24.16
C GLY A 267 -9.72 3.81 -24.40
N SER A 268 -8.68 3.81 -25.22
CA SER A 268 -7.81 2.66 -25.44
C SER A 268 -6.38 3.17 -25.54
N ALA A 269 -5.62 2.97 -24.48
CA ALA A 269 -4.23 3.41 -24.49
C ALA A 269 -3.44 2.71 -25.60
N PHE A 270 -3.67 1.42 -25.78
CA PHE A 270 -2.98 0.65 -26.81
C PHE A 270 -3.25 1.22 -28.20
N LYS A 271 -4.48 1.63 -28.47
CA LYS A 271 -4.85 2.20 -29.79
C LYS A 271 -4.64 3.71 -29.84
N ASN A 272 -4.01 4.30 -28.83
CA ASN A 272 -3.66 5.72 -28.81
C ASN A 272 -4.88 6.64 -28.83
N LYS A 273 -5.92 6.26 -28.11
CA LYS A 273 -7.17 7.03 -28.07
C LYS A 273 -7.59 7.29 -26.63
N GLY A 274 -7.76 8.55 -26.27
CA GLY A 274 -8.38 8.95 -25.01
C GLY A 274 -7.45 9.37 -23.91
N VAL A 275 -6.17 9.01 -23.95
CA VAL A 275 -5.24 9.33 -22.85
C VAL A 275 -5.02 10.84 -22.77
N GLN A 276 -4.93 11.51 -23.90
CA GLN A 276 -4.75 12.97 -23.91
C GLN A 276 -5.93 13.68 -23.26
N ALA A 277 -7.14 13.23 -23.56
CA ALA A 277 -8.34 13.81 -22.96
C ALA A 277 -8.38 13.55 -21.44
N MET A 278 -7.88 12.39 -21.01
CA MET A 278 -7.74 12.10 -19.59
C MET A 278 -6.79 13.08 -18.92
N LEU A 279 -5.66 13.38 -19.58
CA LEU A 279 -4.72 14.37 -19.04
C LEU A 279 -5.35 15.75 -18.91
N ASP A 280 -6.19 16.13 -19.88
CA ASP A 280 -6.92 17.39 -19.75
C ASP A 280 -7.82 17.37 -18.50
N LYS A 281 -8.47 16.24 -18.23
CA LYS A 281 -9.34 16.14 -17.06
C LYS A 281 -8.52 16.11 -15.76
N VAL A 282 -7.29 15.59 -15.78
CA VAL A 282 -6.41 15.69 -14.62
C VAL A 282 -6.16 17.17 -14.30
N VAL A 283 -5.86 17.96 -15.31
CA VAL A 283 -5.65 19.41 -15.10
C VAL A 283 -6.91 20.08 -14.59
N GLU A 284 -8.05 19.75 -15.18
CA GLU A 284 -9.31 20.46 -14.88
C GLU A 284 -9.94 20.02 -13.58
N LEU A 285 -9.86 18.75 -13.21
CA LEU A 285 -10.68 18.19 -12.13
C LEU A 285 -9.89 17.72 -10.92
N MET A 286 -8.58 17.48 -11.05
CA MET A 286 -7.80 16.97 -9.92
C MET A 286 -7.20 18.11 -9.12
N PRO A 287 -6.93 17.90 -7.83
CA PRO A 287 -6.46 19.00 -6.99
C PRO A 287 -4.99 19.33 -7.17
N ALA A 288 -4.68 20.60 -6.94
CA ALA A 288 -3.31 21.03 -6.66
C ALA A 288 -3.01 20.80 -5.18
N PRO A 289 -1.75 20.86 -4.77
CA PRO A 289 -1.44 20.72 -3.33
C PRO A 289 -2.16 21.76 -2.47
N THR A 290 -2.43 22.95 -3.01
CA THR A 290 -3.14 24.00 -2.26
C THR A 290 -4.64 23.75 -2.14
N ASP A 291 -5.19 22.82 -2.92
CA ASP A 291 -6.61 22.46 -2.83
C ASP A 291 -6.88 21.41 -1.74
N ILE A 292 -5.82 20.78 -1.25
CA ILE A 292 -5.92 19.78 -0.19
C ILE A 292 -5.91 20.50 1.15
N PRO A 293 -6.64 20.01 2.16
CA PRO A 293 -6.58 20.65 3.48
C PRO A 293 -5.15 20.72 4.01
N PRO A 294 -4.83 21.68 4.86
CA PRO A 294 -3.49 21.73 5.44
C PRO A 294 -3.11 20.40 6.07
N THR A 295 -1.84 20.05 5.97
CA THR A 295 -1.35 18.75 6.40
C THR A 295 -1.31 18.67 7.92
N ARG A 296 -1.90 17.60 8.46
CA ARG A 296 -1.87 17.35 9.89
C ARG A 296 -0.46 16.91 10.30
N ALA A 297 0.01 17.42 11.40
CA ALA A 297 1.31 17.07 11.96
C ALA A 297 1.21 17.06 13.47
N GLU A 298 2.19 16.44 14.13
CA GLU A 298 2.31 16.39 15.58
C GLU A 298 3.72 16.83 15.98
N ASP A 299 3.82 17.40 17.18
CA ASP A 299 5.15 17.57 17.78
C ASP A 299 5.52 16.29 18.54
N GLU A 300 6.70 16.26 19.16
CA GLU A 300 7.15 15.07 19.87
C GLU A 300 6.32 14.76 21.10
N GLU A 301 5.57 15.72 21.61
CA GLU A 301 4.69 15.52 22.76
C GLU A 301 3.28 15.09 22.37
N GLY A 302 3.02 15.01 21.06
CA GLY A 302 1.73 14.56 20.56
C GLY A 302 0.74 15.68 20.29
N ASN A 303 1.14 16.94 20.45
CA ASN A 303 0.26 18.08 20.16
C ASN A 303 0.07 18.22 18.66
N GLU A 304 -1.19 18.32 18.24
CA GLU A 304 -1.55 18.38 16.83
C GLU A 304 -1.47 19.80 16.30
N PHE A 305 -0.99 19.97 15.08
CA PHE A 305 -1.02 21.25 14.38
C PHE A 305 -1.09 20.99 12.88
N PHE A 306 -1.27 22.04 12.09
CA PHE A 306 -1.48 21.92 10.65
C PHE A 306 -0.49 22.79 9.90
N LEU A 307 -0.01 22.27 8.76
CA LEU A 307 0.97 22.95 7.92
C LEU A 307 0.36 23.21 6.54
N LYS A 308 0.45 24.43 6.07
CA LYS A 308 -0.02 24.80 4.74
C LYS A 308 0.99 24.40 3.68
N ALA A 309 0.53 24.15 2.48
CA ALA A 309 1.40 23.87 1.32
C ALA A 309 1.92 25.20 0.79
N SER A 310 2.91 25.75 1.47
CA SER A 310 3.48 27.06 1.18
C SER A 310 4.99 27.05 1.36
N ASP A 311 5.70 27.74 0.48
CA ASP A 311 7.15 27.89 0.59
C ASP A 311 7.55 28.64 1.86
N ASP A 312 6.68 29.47 2.39
CA ASP A 312 6.97 30.28 3.56
C ASP A 312 6.76 29.53 4.87
N GLU A 313 6.19 28.33 4.81
CA GLU A 313 5.95 27.51 5.98
C GLU A 313 7.22 26.80 6.42
N LYS A 314 7.23 26.24 7.63
CA LYS A 314 8.34 25.40 8.10
C LYS A 314 8.52 24.21 7.17
N PHE A 315 9.76 23.83 6.91
CA PHE A 315 10.04 22.69 6.04
C PHE A 315 9.57 21.39 6.69
N SER A 316 8.81 20.61 5.93
CA SER A 316 8.47 19.25 6.30
C SER A 316 8.34 18.38 5.06
N ALA A 317 8.81 17.15 5.16
CA ALA A 317 8.73 16.20 4.06
C ALA A 317 8.57 14.79 4.63
N LEU A 318 7.92 13.94 3.86
CA LEU A 318 7.73 12.54 4.23
C LEU A 318 8.49 11.65 3.26
N ALA A 319 9.37 10.80 3.81
CA ALA A 319 10.05 9.78 3.01
C ALA A 319 9.07 8.63 2.79
N PHE A 320 8.79 8.29 1.53
CA PHE A 320 7.77 7.29 1.25
C PHE A 320 8.26 6.10 0.44
N LYS A 321 9.48 6.16 -0.07
CA LYS A 321 10.01 5.06 -0.89
C LYS A 321 11.53 5.10 -0.88
N ILE A 322 12.14 3.93 -0.66
CA ILE A 322 13.60 3.78 -0.72
C ILE A 322 13.92 2.81 -1.85
N MET A 323 14.88 3.17 -2.69
CA MET A 323 15.32 2.31 -3.78
C MET A 323 16.84 2.29 -3.82
N THR A 324 17.40 1.16 -4.21
CA THR A 324 18.85 1.02 -4.38
C THR A 324 19.21 1.24 -5.84
N ASP A 325 20.08 2.17 -6.09
CA ASP A 325 20.58 2.49 -7.44
C ASP A 325 22.00 1.98 -7.53
N PRO A 326 22.38 1.25 -8.59
CA PRO A 326 23.74 0.70 -8.68
C PRO A 326 24.84 1.75 -8.78
N PHE A 327 24.50 2.99 -9.14
CA PHE A 327 25.52 4.03 -9.35
C PHE A 327 25.64 4.99 -8.17
N VAL A 328 24.52 5.34 -7.52
CA VAL A 328 24.54 6.35 -6.47
C VAL A 328 24.20 5.80 -5.08
N GLY A 329 23.86 4.51 -4.98
CA GLY A 329 23.48 3.91 -3.72
C GLY A 329 22.00 4.06 -3.47
N GLN A 330 21.62 4.51 -2.27
CA GLN A 330 20.21 4.63 -1.94
C GLN A 330 19.61 5.93 -2.45
N LEU A 331 18.43 5.80 -3.05
CA LEU A 331 17.57 6.92 -3.41
C LEU A 331 16.39 6.91 -2.44
N ILE A 332 16.15 8.03 -1.78
CA ILE A 332 15.02 8.13 -0.85
C ILE A 332 14.04 9.14 -1.41
N PHE A 333 12.90 8.64 -1.88
CA PHE A 333 11.85 9.48 -2.43
C PHE A 333 11.08 10.15 -1.30
N PHE A 334 10.84 11.45 -1.46
CA PHE A 334 10.13 12.21 -0.44
C PHE A 334 9.17 13.20 -1.09
N ARG A 335 8.10 13.49 -0.37
CA ARG A 335 7.19 14.57 -0.75
C ARG A 335 7.37 15.72 0.24
N VAL A 336 7.55 16.92 -0.29
CA VAL A 336 7.61 18.14 0.54
C VAL A 336 6.19 18.62 0.77
N TYR A 337 5.77 18.65 2.02
CA TYR A 337 4.43 19.14 2.37
C TYR A 337 4.42 20.62 2.67
N SER A 338 5.53 21.17 3.12
CA SER A 338 5.63 22.59 3.45
C SER A 338 7.08 23.03 3.38
N GLY A 339 7.29 24.30 3.09
CA GLY A 339 8.63 24.88 3.08
C GLY A 339 9.44 24.53 1.85
N VAL A 340 10.76 24.74 1.94
CA VAL A 340 11.71 24.54 0.85
C VAL A 340 12.93 23.83 1.41
N ILE A 341 13.48 22.89 0.63
CA ILE A 341 14.72 22.21 0.98
C ILE A 341 15.71 22.33 -0.18
N LYS A 342 16.98 22.55 0.14
CA LYS A 342 18.04 22.70 -0.85
C LYS A 342 19.05 21.57 -0.74
N ALA A 343 19.65 21.21 -1.87
CA ALA A 343 20.72 20.23 -1.88
C ALA A 343 21.84 20.72 -0.96
N GLY A 344 22.37 19.81 -0.15
CA GLY A 344 23.39 20.14 0.83
C GLY A 344 22.88 20.56 2.19
N ASP A 345 21.56 20.78 2.32
CA ASP A 345 20.97 21.17 3.61
C ASP A 345 21.05 20.03 4.63
N THR A 346 21.14 20.40 5.89
CA THR A 346 21.00 19.45 7.00
C THR A 346 19.55 19.49 7.47
N VAL A 347 18.97 18.29 7.64
CA VAL A 347 17.60 18.14 8.10
C VAL A 347 17.57 17.28 9.36
N TYR A 348 16.47 17.36 10.07
CA TYR A 348 16.24 16.55 11.26
C TYR A 348 15.24 15.45 10.93
N ASN A 349 15.64 14.20 11.24
CA ASN A 349 14.76 13.03 11.08
C ASN A 349 14.11 12.80 12.43
N THR A 350 12.85 13.19 12.58
CA THR A 350 12.15 13.22 13.86
C THR A 350 11.98 11.84 14.46
N LEU A 351 11.60 10.84 13.65
CA LEU A 351 11.36 9.50 14.17
C LEU A 351 12.63 8.80 14.60
N LYS A 352 13.75 9.08 13.92
CA LYS A 352 15.04 8.49 14.29
C LYS A 352 15.79 9.32 15.31
N GLY A 353 15.38 10.60 15.52
CA GLY A 353 16.06 11.50 16.43
C GLY A 353 17.47 11.87 15.99
N LYS A 354 17.69 11.96 14.68
CA LYS A 354 19.03 12.20 14.13
C LYS A 354 19.02 13.32 13.12
N LYS A 355 20.14 14.04 13.07
CA LYS A 355 20.41 14.99 11.99
C LYS A 355 20.95 14.22 10.78
N GLU A 356 20.55 14.62 9.59
CA GLU A 356 21.04 14.02 8.37
C GLU A 356 21.30 15.11 7.34
N ARG A 357 22.26 14.89 6.49
CA ARG A 357 22.58 15.83 5.42
C ARG A 357 22.09 15.26 4.09
N ILE A 358 21.34 16.06 3.35
CA ILE A 358 20.97 15.70 1.99
C ILE A 358 22.13 16.06 1.07
N GLY A 359 22.75 15.05 0.47
CA GLY A 359 23.88 15.31 -0.42
C GLY A 359 23.43 15.94 -1.71
N ARG A 360 22.57 15.25 -2.44
CA ARG A 360 22.02 15.72 -3.71
C ARG A 360 20.54 15.45 -3.74
N ILE A 361 19.83 16.23 -4.55
CA ILE A 361 18.41 16.03 -4.81
C ILE A 361 18.25 15.82 -6.30
N VAL A 362 17.47 14.82 -6.68
CA VAL A 362 17.25 14.51 -8.09
C VAL A 362 15.76 14.38 -8.39
N GLN A 363 15.42 14.76 -9.60
CA GLN A 363 14.09 14.54 -10.16
C GLN A 363 14.17 13.31 -11.06
N MET A 364 13.26 12.37 -10.86
CA MET A 364 13.31 11.13 -11.60
C MET A 364 12.40 11.19 -12.83
N HIS A 365 12.93 10.74 -13.95
CA HIS A 365 12.18 10.53 -15.18
C HIS A 365 12.25 9.03 -15.45
N ALA A 366 11.43 8.26 -14.70
CA ALA A 366 11.49 6.80 -14.68
C ALA A 366 12.84 6.34 -14.14
N ASN A 367 13.78 5.93 -14.97
CA ASN A 367 15.08 5.46 -14.50
C ASN A 367 16.24 6.41 -14.82
N THR A 368 15.94 7.63 -15.28
CA THR A 368 16.98 8.64 -15.45
C THR A 368 16.83 9.73 -14.38
N ARG A 369 17.90 10.44 -14.12
CA ARG A 369 17.95 11.42 -13.03
C ARG A 369 18.36 12.79 -13.54
N GLU A 370 17.75 13.82 -12.99
CA GLU A 370 18.10 15.21 -13.24
C GLU A 370 18.37 15.89 -11.90
N ALA A 371 19.54 16.52 -11.76
CA ALA A 371 19.88 17.17 -10.51
C ALA A 371 19.03 18.42 -10.28
N LEU A 372 18.61 18.62 -9.03
CA LEU A 372 17.84 19.79 -8.62
C LEU A 372 18.60 20.53 -7.53
N GLU A 373 18.51 21.87 -7.56
CA GLU A 373 19.10 22.68 -6.50
C GLU A 373 18.18 22.75 -5.28
N GLU A 374 16.88 22.72 -5.48
CA GLU A 374 15.92 22.84 -4.40
C GLU A 374 14.60 22.16 -4.76
N VAL A 375 13.83 21.84 -3.72
CA VAL A 375 12.48 21.29 -3.88
C VAL A 375 11.56 22.09 -2.98
N ARG A 376 10.41 22.46 -3.51
CA ARG A 376 9.47 23.33 -2.82
C ARG A 376 8.21 22.59 -2.42
N ALA A 377 7.42 23.22 -1.53
CA ALA A 377 6.18 22.64 -1.03
C ALA A 377 5.32 22.13 -2.18
N GLY A 378 4.79 20.93 -2.02
CA GLY A 378 3.91 20.27 -3.00
C GLY A 378 4.63 19.42 -4.02
N ASP A 379 5.96 19.35 -3.98
CA ASP A 379 6.71 18.61 -4.99
C ASP A 379 7.25 17.30 -4.44
N ILE A 380 7.66 16.43 -5.34
CA ILE A 380 8.20 15.10 -5.05
C ILE A 380 9.57 15.00 -5.72
N ALA A 381 10.53 14.47 -4.98
CA ALA A 381 11.88 14.30 -5.50
C ALA A 381 12.56 13.16 -4.76
N ALA A 382 13.79 12.85 -5.14
CA ALA A 382 14.59 11.83 -4.47
C ALA A 382 15.86 12.44 -3.91
N ALA A 383 16.24 11.99 -2.72
CA ALA A 383 17.44 12.43 -2.06
C ALA A 383 18.52 11.37 -2.14
N ILE A 384 19.75 11.80 -2.35
CA ILE A 384 20.94 10.96 -2.29
C ILE A 384 21.75 11.43 -1.10
N GLY A 385 22.22 10.50 -0.28
CA GLY A 385 23.09 10.82 0.84
C GLY A 385 22.45 10.73 2.21
N LEU A 386 21.16 10.48 2.28
CA LEU A 386 20.52 10.20 3.58
C LEU A 386 20.87 8.78 3.99
N LYS A 387 21.43 8.62 5.19
CA LYS A 387 21.95 7.32 5.61
C LYS A 387 21.01 6.54 6.50
N ASP A 388 20.20 7.24 7.30
CA ASP A 388 19.37 6.59 8.32
C ASP A 388 17.87 6.66 8.04
N ALA A 389 17.45 7.44 7.05
CA ALA A 389 16.04 7.61 6.76
C ALA A 389 15.43 6.33 6.21
N THR A 390 14.23 6.00 6.67
CA THR A 390 13.47 4.86 6.17
C THR A 390 12.08 5.33 5.79
N THR A 391 11.33 4.43 5.14
CA THR A 391 9.97 4.75 4.69
C THR A 391 9.11 5.15 5.89
N GLY A 392 8.42 6.27 5.74
CA GLY A 392 7.56 6.81 6.79
C GLY A 392 8.21 7.85 7.67
N ASP A 393 9.52 8.05 7.54
CA ASP A 393 10.20 9.06 8.36
C ASP A 393 9.83 10.46 7.91
N THR A 394 9.77 11.38 8.88
CA THR A 394 9.58 12.80 8.61
C THR A 394 10.93 13.50 8.62
N LEU A 395 11.16 14.31 7.60
CA LEU A 395 12.32 15.19 7.54
C LEU A 395 11.84 16.62 7.76
N CYS A 396 12.47 17.34 8.66
CA CYS A 396 12.08 18.73 8.94
C CYS A 396 13.33 19.58 9.18
N ALA A 397 13.10 20.88 9.35
CA ALA A 397 14.22 21.79 9.62
C ALA A 397 14.76 21.53 11.03
N LEU A 398 16.04 21.82 11.22
CA LEU A 398 16.65 21.68 12.53
C LEU A 398 15.91 22.59 13.54
N GLY A 399 15.64 22.05 14.72
CA GLY A 399 14.93 22.76 15.76
C GLY A 399 13.43 22.71 15.67
N GLU A 400 12.88 22.15 14.59
CA GLU A 400 11.44 21.99 14.43
C GLU A 400 11.11 20.50 14.63
N GLU A 401 10.26 20.20 15.58
CA GLU A 401 9.93 18.80 15.89
C GLU A 401 8.61 18.46 15.24
N ILE A 402 8.68 18.05 13.98
CA ILE A 402 7.48 17.77 13.19
C ILE A 402 7.42 16.28 12.89
N ILE A 403 6.29 15.64 13.18
CA ILE A 403 5.99 14.26 12.80
C ILE A 403 4.76 14.32 11.91
N LEU A 404 4.93 14.01 10.61
CA LEU A 404 3.82 14.08 9.67
C LEU A 404 2.89 12.91 9.84
N GLU A 405 3.43 11.71 10.01
CA GLU A 405 2.62 10.52 10.18
C GLU A 405 3.51 9.37 10.63
N ARG A 406 2.94 8.48 11.44
CA ARG A 406 3.57 7.21 11.75
C ARG A 406 2.86 6.16 10.93
N MET A 407 3.51 5.70 9.86
CA MET A 407 2.93 4.65 9.03
C MET A 407 2.96 3.33 9.80
N ILE A 408 1.83 2.65 9.87
CA ILE A 408 1.73 1.35 10.52
C ILE A 408 1.78 0.29 9.44
N PHE A 409 2.80 -0.57 9.52
CA PHE A 409 2.99 -1.64 8.55
C PHE A 409 2.53 -2.96 9.15
N PRO A 410 1.83 -3.80 8.38
CA PRO A 410 1.38 -5.09 8.92
C PRO A 410 2.57 -5.99 9.21
N GLU A 411 2.43 -6.82 10.23
CA GLU A 411 3.44 -7.82 10.54
C GLU A 411 3.47 -8.88 9.45
N PRO A 412 4.65 -9.36 9.07
CA PRO A 412 4.71 -10.43 8.08
C PRO A 412 3.98 -11.68 8.54
N VAL A 413 3.42 -12.42 7.59
CA VAL A 413 2.63 -13.61 7.92
C VAL A 413 3.25 -14.91 7.41
N ILE A 414 4.36 -14.84 6.69
CA ILE A 414 5.01 -16.02 6.11
C ILE A 414 6.52 -15.90 6.31
N HIS A 415 7.16 -17.01 6.66
CA HIS A 415 8.62 -17.10 6.84
C HIS A 415 9.21 -18.13 5.91
N VAL A 416 10.45 -17.88 5.46
CA VAL A 416 11.19 -18.82 4.61
C VAL A 416 12.65 -18.80 5.06
N ALA A 417 13.25 -19.99 5.18
CA ALA A 417 14.69 -20.09 5.42
C ALA A 417 15.44 -19.92 4.10
N VAL A 418 16.51 -19.16 4.12
CA VAL A 418 17.32 -18.88 2.94
C VAL A 418 18.76 -19.27 3.23
N GLU A 419 19.37 -20.00 2.31
CA GLU A 419 20.77 -20.37 2.41
C GLU A 419 21.50 -19.97 1.16
N PRO A 420 22.70 -19.39 1.26
CA PRO A 420 23.49 -19.12 0.05
C PRO A 420 23.93 -20.45 -0.58
N LYS A 421 24.01 -20.49 -1.91
CA LYS A 421 24.43 -21.71 -2.60
C LYS A 421 25.91 -22.02 -2.39
N THR A 422 26.72 -21.00 -2.11
CA THR A 422 28.16 -21.16 -1.83
C THR A 422 28.52 -20.39 -0.58
N LYS A 423 29.63 -20.77 0.06
CA LYS A 423 30.13 -20.05 1.22
C LYS A 423 30.55 -18.63 0.88
N ALA A 424 31.06 -18.44 -0.33
CA ALA A 424 31.46 -17.10 -0.78
C ALA A 424 30.29 -16.13 -0.84
N ASP A 425 29.08 -16.64 -1.05
CA ASP A 425 27.91 -15.81 -1.16
C ASP A 425 27.29 -15.41 0.19
N GLN A 426 27.80 -15.93 1.30
CA GLN A 426 27.16 -15.69 2.60
C GLN A 426 27.22 -14.22 2.98
N GLU A 427 28.39 -13.58 2.84
CA GLU A 427 28.51 -12.16 3.15
C GLU A 427 27.69 -11.31 2.19
N LYS A 428 27.72 -11.67 0.91
CA LYS A 428 26.94 -10.96 -0.11
C LYS A 428 25.46 -11.07 0.19
N MET A 429 24.99 -12.25 0.63
CA MET A 429 23.58 -12.45 0.96
C MET A 429 23.17 -11.54 2.10
N GLY A 430 23.98 -11.45 3.15
CA GLY A 430 23.68 -10.58 4.28
C GLY A 430 23.54 -9.12 3.85
N VAL A 431 24.46 -8.64 3.03
CA VAL A 431 24.40 -7.27 2.52
C VAL A 431 23.16 -7.05 1.67
N ALA A 432 22.87 -8.00 0.77
CA ALA A 432 21.72 -7.86 -0.11
C ALA A 432 20.40 -7.85 0.66
N LEU A 433 20.26 -8.76 1.62
CA LEU A 433 19.02 -8.85 2.41
C LEU A 433 18.82 -7.61 3.26
N ASN A 434 19.90 -7.06 3.84
CA ASN A 434 19.77 -5.85 4.63
C ASN A 434 19.34 -4.67 3.78
N ARG A 435 19.87 -4.55 2.56
CA ARG A 435 19.46 -3.46 1.68
C ARG A 435 17.99 -3.60 1.26
N LEU A 436 17.57 -4.82 0.94
CA LEU A 436 16.18 -5.05 0.59
C LEU A 436 15.24 -4.75 1.76
N ALA A 437 15.65 -5.09 2.98
CA ALA A 437 14.85 -4.79 4.16
C ALA A 437 14.73 -3.29 4.41
N GLN A 438 15.78 -2.52 4.07
CA GLN A 438 15.71 -1.08 4.19
C GLN A 438 14.71 -0.47 3.20
N GLU A 439 14.59 -1.07 2.01
CA GLU A 439 13.66 -0.59 1.01
C GLU A 439 12.21 -0.94 1.31
N ASP A 440 11.98 -2.04 2.02
CA ASP A 440 10.64 -2.60 2.17
C ASP A 440 10.35 -2.88 3.65
N PRO A 441 9.57 -2.03 4.32
CA PRO A 441 9.30 -2.21 5.75
C PRO A 441 8.45 -3.44 6.09
N SER A 442 7.82 -4.08 5.09
CA SER A 442 7.06 -5.31 5.32
C SER A 442 7.92 -6.56 5.18
N PHE A 443 9.19 -6.39 4.84
CA PHE A 443 10.14 -7.49 4.67
C PHE A 443 11.11 -7.48 5.84
N ARG A 444 11.31 -8.62 6.49
CA ARG A 444 12.20 -8.70 7.65
C ARG A 444 13.19 -9.83 7.47
N VAL A 445 14.37 -9.63 8.07
CA VAL A 445 15.46 -10.59 8.01
C VAL A 445 15.91 -10.88 9.44
N LYS A 446 16.06 -12.15 9.77
CA LYS A 446 16.50 -12.56 11.09
C LYS A 446 17.43 -13.75 10.96
N THR A 447 18.49 -13.77 11.77
CA THR A 447 19.38 -14.94 11.87
C THR A 447 19.00 -15.73 13.11
N ASP A 448 18.69 -17.01 12.93
CA ASP A 448 18.40 -17.91 14.04
C ASP A 448 19.74 -18.38 14.63
N LEU A 449 20.03 -17.93 15.85
CA LEU A 449 21.31 -18.22 16.47
C LEU A 449 21.51 -19.70 16.78
N GLU A 450 20.43 -20.43 17.01
CA GLU A 450 20.52 -21.87 17.32
C GLU A 450 20.86 -22.68 16.09
N THR A 451 20.20 -22.40 14.97
CA THR A 451 20.38 -23.18 13.73
C THR A 451 21.33 -22.53 12.75
N ASN A 452 21.70 -21.28 12.99
CA ASN A 452 22.52 -20.45 12.10
C ASN A 452 21.87 -20.26 10.72
N GLN A 453 20.55 -20.34 10.68
CA GLN A 453 19.78 -20.10 9.46
C GLN A 453 19.39 -18.64 9.35
N THR A 454 19.35 -18.14 8.12
CA THR A 454 18.78 -16.83 7.84
C THR A 454 17.31 -17.02 7.48
N ILE A 455 16.43 -16.32 8.17
CA ILE A 455 15.00 -16.40 7.96
C ILE A 455 14.53 -15.08 7.38
N ILE A 456 13.82 -15.11 6.26
CA ILE A 456 13.19 -13.93 5.72
C ILE A 456 11.68 -14.04 5.89
N SER A 457 11.03 -12.90 6.11
CA SER A 457 9.61 -12.85 6.39
C SER A 457 8.94 -11.79 5.51
N GLY A 458 7.74 -12.09 5.03
CA GLY A 458 7.03 -11.16 4.17
C GLY A 458 5.54 -11.42 4.16
N MET A 459 4.86 -10.79 3.21
CA MET A 459 3.40 -10.76 3.17
C MET A 459 2.79 -11.84 2.29
N GLY A 460 3.60 -12.58 1.56
CA GLY A 460 3.10 -13.65 0.71
C GLY A 460 4.21 -14.30 -0.08
N GLU A 461 3.86 -15.41 -0.73
CA GLU A 461 4.85 -16.17 -1.51
C GLU A 461 5.46 -15.34 -2.64
N LEU A 462 4.64 -14.62 -3.39
CA LEU A 462 5.14 -13.82 -4.50
C LEU A 462 6.06 -12.72 -4.00
N HIS A 463 5.73 -12.10 -2.90
CA HIS A 463 6.57 -11.06 -2.28
C HIS A 463 7.98 -11.60 -2.04
N LEU A 464 8.08 -12.77 -1.39
CA LEU A 464 9.39 -13.32 -1.08
C LEU A 464 10.11 -13.85 -2.31
N GLU A 465 9.39 -14.43 -3.27
CA GLU A 465 9.99 -14.87 -4.53
C GLU A 465 10.64 -13.72 -5.28
N ILE A 466 9.96 -12.59 -5.33
CA ILE A 466 10.47 -11.43 -6.04
C ILE A 466 11.73 -10.89 -5.36
N LEU A 467 11.74 -10.87 -4.01
CA LEU A 467 12.90 -10.39 -3.29
C LEU A 467 14.12 -11.31 -3.50
N VAL A 468 13.89 -12.62 -3.51
CA VAL A 468 14.98 -13.57 -3.75
C VAL A 468 15.50 -13.44 -5.19
N ASP A 469 14.60 -13.23 -6.14
CA ASP A 469 15.01 -13.02 -7.52
C ASP A 469 15.79 -11.72 -7.68
N ARG A 470 15.41 -10.68 -6.94
CA ARG A 470 16.19 -9.43 -6.93
C ARG A 470 17.59 -9.62 -6.36
N MET A 471 17.72 -10.47 -5.33
CA MET A 471 19.07 -10.79 -4.82
C MET A 471 19.95 -11.35 -5.94
N ARG A 472 19.39 -12.25 -6.74
CA ARG A 472 20.15 -12.86 -7.84
C ARG A 472 20.50 -11.82 -8.91
N ARG A 473 19.53 -11.02 -9.31
CA ARG A 473 19.73 -10.11 -10.44
C ARG A 473 20.50 -8.84 -10.08
N GLU A 474 20.24 -8.27 -8.91
CA GLU A 474 20.83 -6.98 -8.55
C GLU A 474 22.12 -7.13 -7.73
N PHE A 475 22.21 -8.18 -6.94
CA PHE A 475 23.36 -8.36 -6.03
C PHE A 475 24.21 -9.56 -6.39
N ASN A 476 23.85 -10.28 -7.43
CA ASN A 476 24.57 -11.46 -7.91
C ASN A 476 24.75 -12.52 -6.82
N VAL A 477 23.71 -12.78 -6.06
CA VAL A 477 23.68 -13.78 -4.99
C VAL A 477 22.63 -14.81 -5.31
N GLU A 478 23.03 -16.09 -5.36
CA GLU A 478 22.08 -17.18 -5.52
C GLU A 478 21.86 -17.85 -4.17
N ALA A 479 20.61 -18.19 -3.89
CA ALA A 479 20.24 -18.77 -2.62
C ALA A 479 19.21 -19.90 -2.83
N ASN A 480 19.27 -20.88 -1.93
CA ASN A 480 18.26 -21.93 -1.86
C ASN A 480 17.19 -21.50 -0.86
N ILE A 481 15.94 -21.76 -1.20
CA ILE A 481 14.79 -21.34 -0.38
C ILE A 481 14.12 -22.57 0.17
N GLY A 482 13.89 -22.57 1.49
CA GLY A 482 13.15 -23.64 2.14
C GLY A 482 11.64 -23.51 1.93
N ALA A 483 10.89 -24.43 2.51
CA ALA A 483 9.43 -24.42 2.43
C ALA A 483 8.87 -23.26 3.25
N PRO A 484 7.80 -22.60 2.77
CA PRO A 484 7.19 -21.51 3.52
C PRO A 484 6.62 -21.97 4.87
N GLN A 485 6.79 -21.14 5.88
CA GLN A 485 6.27 -21.39 7.21
C GLN A 485 5.34 -20.26 7.61
N VAL A 486 4.21 -20.62 8.20
CA VAL A 486 3.23 -19.63 8.64
C VAL A 486 3.68 -19.02 9.96
N ALA A 487 3.46 -17.72 10.12
CA ALA A 487 3.74 -17.02 11.38
C ALA A 487 2.53 -17.15 12.29
N TYR A 488 2.52 -18.24 13.07
CA TYR A 488 1.49 -18.44 14.08
C TYR A 488 1.74 -17.55 15.28
N ARG A 489 0.75 -17.45 16.16
CA ARG A 489 0.85 -16.71 17.41
C ARG A 489 0.19 -17.51 18.51
N GLU A 490 0.53 -17.16 19.76
CA GLU A 490 -0.04 -17.80 20.93
C GLU A 490 -0.83 -16.77 21.71
N ALA A 491 -1.87 -17.23 22.41
CA ALA A 491 -2.67 -16.38 23.27
C ALA A 491 -3.33 -17.25 24.33
N PHE A 492 -3.97 -16.61 25.31
CA PHE A 492 -4.71 -17.34 26.34
C PHE A 492 -6.05 -16.65 26.55
N LYS A 493 -7.03 -17.41 27.06
CA LYS A 493 -8.41 -16.94 27.11
C LYS A 493 -8.92 -16.65 28.52
N LYS A 494 -8.25 -17.13 29.55
CA LYS A 494 -8.74 -17.02 30.94
C LYS A 494 -7.79 -16.19 31.78
N THR A 495 -8.34 -15.59 32.83
CA THR A 495 -7.56 -14.89 33.85
C THR A 495 -7.10 -15.89 34.90
N VAL A 496 -5.82 -15.84 35.22
CA VAL A 496 -5.26 -16.71 36.25
C VAL A 496 -4.34 -15.92 37.17
N GLU A 497 -4.16 -16.41 38.38
CA GLU A 497 -3.14 -15.92 39.31
C GLU A 497 -2.16 -17.06 39.54
N VAL A 498 -0.89 -16.80 39.30
CA VAL A 498 0.14 -17.84 39.37
C VAL A 498 1.37 -17.31 40.11
N GLU A 499 2.13 -18.25 40.63
CA GLU A 499 3.38 -17.92 41.31
C GLU A 499 4.56 -18.52 40.55
N GLY A 500 5.67 -17.82 40.57
CA GLY A 500 6.93 -18.32 40.04
C GLY A 500 8.02 -18.15 41.06
N LYS A 501 8.80 -19.19 41.29
CA LYS A 501 9.84 -19.17 42.29
C LYS A 501 11.10 -19.77 41.69
N PHE A 502 12.18 -19.02 41.75
CA PHE A 502 13.48 -19.48 41.28
C PHE A 502 14.44 -19.46 42.46
N VAL A 503 14.83 -20.63 42.92
CA VAL A 503 15.74 -20.79 44.03
C VAL A 503 16.88 -21.68 43.56
N LYS A 504 18.11 -21.21 43.74
CA LYS A 504 19.27 -21.97 43.35
C LYS A 504 20.36 -21.75 44.39
N GLN A 505 20.89 -22.83 44.95
CA GLN A 505 22.01 -22.77 45.89
C GLN A 505 23.07 -23.75 45.41
N SER A 506 24.26 -23.24 45.10
CA SER A 506 25.34 -24.08 44.65
C SER A 506 26.64 -23.43 45.11
N GLY A 507 27.16 -23.87 46.25
CA GLY A 507 28.46 -23.51 46.77
C GLY A 507 28.81 -22.04 46.70
N GLY A 508 28.26 -21.24 47.57
CA GLY A 508 28.49 -19.81 47.60
C GLY A 508 27.17 -19.05 47.62
N LYS A 509 27.16 -17.89 46.99
CA LYS A 509 25.97 -17.06 46.96
C LYS A 509 24.88 -17.69 46.09
N GLY A 510 23.70 -17.88 46.65
CA GLY A 510 22.59 -18.47 45.94
C GLY A 510 21.79 -17.48 45.13
N GLN A 511 20.67 -17.92 44.58
CA GLN A 511 19.72 -17.06 43.89
C GLN A 511 18.34 -17.30 44.49
N TYR A 512 17.57 -16.22 44.58
CA TYR A 512 16.21 -16.29 45.07
C TYR A 512 15.36 -15.23 44.42
N GLY A 513 14.31 -15.64 43.73
CA GLY A 513 13.30 -14.75 43.19
C GLY A 513 11.94 -15.39 43.34
N HIS A 514 10.94 -14.61 43.72
CA HIS A 514 9.60 -15.12 43.93
C HIS A 514 8.59 -14.05 43.59
N VAL A 515 7.67 -14.37 42.69
CA VAL A 515 6.65 -13.42 42.24
C VAL A 515 5.29 -14.10 42.18
N TRP A 516 4.25 -13.30 42.36
CA TRP A 516 2.87 -13.67 42.07
C TRP A 516 2.37 -12.75 40.97
N LEU A 517 1.88 -13.34 39.89
CA LEU A 517 1.39 -12.62 38.73
C LEU A 517 -0.09 -12.90 38.50
N LYS A 518 -0.83 -11.84 38.16
CA LYS A 518 -2.18 -11.99 37.64
C LYS A 518 -2.09 -11.79 36.13
N MET A 519 -2.46 -12.83 35.36
CA MET A 519 -2.40 -12.81 33.93
C MET A 519 -3.81 -12.72 33.37
N GLU A 520 -4.05 -11.74 32.52
CA GLU A 520 -5.36 -11.51 31.91
C GLU A 520 -5.21 -11.37 30.40
N PRO A 521 -6.20 -11.88 29.61
CA PRO A 521 -6.21 -11.54 28.19
C PRO A 521 -6.38 -10.04 28.03
N ASN A 522 -5.55 -9.42 27.20
CA ASN A 522 -5.70 -8.00 26.89
C ASN A 522 -6.64 -7.84 25.71
N GLU A 523 -7.10 -6.63 25.47
CA GLU A 523 -7.93 -6.34 24.32
C GLU A 523 -7.14 -6.64 23.03
N LYS A 524 -7.86 -7.16 22.04
CA LYS A 524 -7.26 -7.55 20.77
C LYS A 524 -6.49 -6.38 20.17
N GLY A 525 -5.22 -6.61 19.87
CA GLY A 525 -4.36 -5.59 19.28
C GLY A 525 -3.65 -4.67 20.24
N LYS A 526 -3.95 -4.77 21.54
CA LYS A 526 -3.31 -3.89 22.52
C LYS A 526 -1.94 -4.36 22.99
N GLY A 527 -1.57 -5.58 22.66
CA GLY A 527 -0.22 -6.08 22.95
C GLY A 527 -0.01 -6.37 24.41
N PHE A 528 1.26 -6.29 24.82
CA PHE A 528 1.67 -6.61 26.19
C PHE A 528 1.59 -5.37 27.07
N GLU A 529 1.02 -5.56 28.25
CA GLU A 529 0.91 -4.50 29.25
C GLU A 529 1.37 -5.05 30.59
N PHE A 530 2.30 -4.34 31.25
CA PHE A 530 2.79 -4.73 32.56
C PHE A 530 2.32 -3.73 33.60
N ILE A 531 1.77 -4.22 34.70
CA ILE A 531 1.25 -3.39 35.77
C ILE A 531 1.92 -3.79 37.09
N ASP A 532 2.45 -2.81 37.82
CA ASP A 532 3.05 -2.99 39.13
C ASP A 532 2.02 -2.61 40.19
N LYS A 533 1.59 -3.61 40.99
CA LYS A 533 0.70 -3.39 42.12
C LYS A 533 1.28 -3.98 43.40
N ILE A 534 2.59 -3.92 43.52
CA ILE A 534 3.25 -4.41 44.73
C ILE A 534 2.92 -3.49 45.92
N LYS A 535 2.59 -4.09 47.04
CA LYS A 535 2.32 -3.38 48.29
C LYS A 535 3.27 -3.90 49.37
N GLY A 536 3.74 -3.00 50.24
CA GLY A 536 4.56 -3.36 51.38
C GLY A 536 5.95 -3.86 51.07
N GLY A 537 6.42 -3.59 49.85
CA GLY A 537 7.78 -3.96 49.48
C GLY A 537 8.03 -5.45 49.38
N THR A 538 7.01 -6.27 49.17
CA THR A 538 7.18 -7.72 49.11
C THR A 538 8.13 -8.11 47.95
N VAL A 539 8.16 -7.35 46.88
CA VAL A 539 9.21 -7.41 45.88
C VAL A 539 9.92 -6.05 45.92
N PRO A 540 11.21 -6.00 46.21
CA PRO A 540 11.92 -4.72 46.27
C PRO A 540 11.83 -3.96 44.93
N ARG A 541 11.75 -2.65 45.03
CA ARG A 541 11.61 -1.80 43.84
C ARG A 541 12.69 -2.04 42.80
N GLU A 542 13.91 -2.32 43.26
CA GLU A 542 15.04 -2.52 42.37
C GLU A 542 14.89 -3.76 41.48
N PHE A 543 14.04 -4.71 41.87
CA PHE A 543 13.86 -5.96 41.12
C PHE A 543 12.60 -5.97 40.27
N ILE A 544 11.74 -4.97 40.40
CA ILE A 544 10.52 -4.91 39.56
C ILE A 544 10.84 -4.77 38.08
N PRO A 545 11.82 -3.93 37.69
CA PRO A 545 12.19 -3.90 36.24
C PRO A 545 12.71 -5.26 35.76
N ALA A 546 13.35 -6.05 36.60
CA ALA A 546 13.80 -7.38 36.21
C ALA A 546 12.64 -8.32 35.93
N VAL A 547 11.55 -8.20 36.72
CA VAL A 547 10.34 -8.97 36.45
C VAL A 547 9.77 -8.62 35.06
N GLU A 548 9.64 -7.32 34.78
CA GLU A 548 9.14 -6.91 33.49
C GLU A 548 10.05 -7.37 32.35
N LYS A 549 11.36 -7.29 32.54
CA LYS A 549 12.31 -7.73 31.53
C LYS A 549 12.19 -9.24 31.28
N GLY A 550 12.00 -10.03 32.34
CA GLY A 550 11.77 -11.45 32.17
C GLY A 550 10.53 -11.76 31.35
N LEU A 551 9.47 -11.01 31.58
CA LEU A 551 8.23 -11.17 30.82
C LEU A 551 8.45 -10.76 29.36
N ARG A 552 9.15 -9.67 29.11
CA ARG A 552 9.40 -9.21 27.75
C ARG A 552 10.32 -10.14 26.97
N GLU A 553 11.14 -10.92 27.64
CA GLU A 553 11.97 -11.93 26.99
C GLU A 553 11.21 -13.23 26.75
N THR A 554 10.29 -13.59 27.65
CA THR A 554 9.53 -14.83 27.53
C THR A 554 8.43 -14.76 26.50
N ILE A 555 7.74 -13.63 26.43
CA ILE A 555 6.57 -13.47 25.56
C ILE A 555 6.91 -13.68 24.07
N PRO A 556 7.97 -13.09 23.52
CA PRO A 556 8.28 -13.33 22.10
C PRO A 556 8.71 -14.77 21.81
N ALA A 557 9.27 -15.46 22.81
CA ALA A 557 9.73 -16.82 22.62
C ALA A 557 8.61 -17.86 22.66
N GLY A 558 7.44 -17.48 23.20
CA GLY A 558 6.31 -18.37 23.28
C GLY A 558 6.40 -19.41 24.38
N VAL A 559 5.30 -20.11 24.59
CA VAL A 559 5.19 -21.13 25.64
C VAL A 559 4.76 -22.48 25.05
N LEU A 560 3.81 -22.46 24.10
CA LEU A 560 3.23 -23.69 23.56
C LEU A 560 4.06 -24.28 22.43
N ALA A 561 4.45 -23.46 21.47
CA ALA A 561 5.09 -23.92 20.24
C ALA A 561 6.17 -22.97 19.73
N GLY A 562 6.58 -22.02 20.54
CA GLY A 562 7.66 -21.11 20.16
C GLY A 562 7.21 -19.90 19.38
N PHE A 563 5.93 -19.58 19.37
CA PHE A 563 5.42 -18.41 18.65
C PHE A 563 5.09 -17.29 19.64
N PRO A 564 5.22 -16.02 19.22
CA PRO A 564 4.99 -14.92 20.16
C PRO A 564 3.62 -14.98 20.80
N VAL A 565 3.55 -14.68 22.10
CA VAL A 565 2.28 -14.54 22.80
C VAL A 565 1.79 -13.11 22.59
N VAL A 566 0.52 -12.97 22.21
CA VAL A 566 -0.05 -11.66 21.92
C VAL A 566 -1.15 -11.33 22.94
N ASP A 567 -1.32 -10.03 23.18
CA ASP A 567 -2.44 -9.46 23.93
C ASP A 567 -2.51 -10.03 25.34
N ALA A 568 -1.43 -9.86 26.09
CA ALA A 568 -1.33 -10.30 27.49
C ALA A 568 -1.20 -9.08 28.39
N LYS A 569 -1.99 -9.08 29.47
CA LYS A 569 -1.91 -8.08 30.53
C LYS A 569 -1.46 -8.77 31.79
N VAL A 570 -0.31 -8.39 32.34
CA VAL A 570 0.29 -9.06 33.48
C VAL A 570 0.46 -8.06 34.60
N THR A 571 -0.09 -8.40 35.77
CA THR A 571 0.01 -7.58 36.97
C THR A 571 0.89 -8.33 37.99
N LEU A 572 1.96 -7.68 38.43
CA LEU A 572 2.78 -8.15 39.52
C LEU A 572 2.18 -7.63 40.82
N PHE A 573 1.65 -8.51 41.65
CA PHE A 573 0.94 -8.06 42.83
C PHE A 573 1.51 -8.59 44.17
N ASP A 574 2.41 -9.57 44.14
CA ASP A 574 2.97 -10.12 45.37
C ASP A 574 4.27 -10.85 45.05
N GLY A 575 4.93 -11.30 46.10
CA GLY A 575 6.17 -12.07 45.98
C GLY A 575 6.88 -12.09 47.31
N SER A 576 8.15 -12.48 47.28
CA SER A 576 9.01 -12.42 48.46
C SER A 576 10.46 -12.31 47.99
N TYR A 577 11.33 -12.00 48.93
CA TYR A 577 12.76 -11.87 48.61
C TYR A 577 13.59 -12.38 49.76
N HIS A 578 14.85 -12.65 49.47
CA HIS A 578 15.85 -13.09 50.44
C HIS A 578 16.93 -12.00 50.52
N ASP A 579 17.29 -11.62 51.74
CA ASP A 579 18.20 -10.48 51.96
C ASP A 579 19.54 -10.64 51.22
N VAL A 580 20.06 -11.85 51.11
CA VAL A 580 21.36 -12.11 50.51
C VAL A 580 21.26 -12.61 49.08
N ASP A 581 20.35 -13.56 48.84
CA ASP A 581 20.36 -14.31 47.58
C ASP A 581 19.51 -13.70 46.46
N SER A 582 18.70 -12.67 46.73
CA SER A 582 17.88 -12.08 45.70
C SER A 582 18.73 -11.22 44.77
N ASN A 583 18.50 -11.38 43.48
CA ASN A 583 19.18 -10.58 42.45
C ASN A 583 18.27 -10.46 41.23
N GLU A 584 18.72 -9.67 40.28
CA GLU A 584 17.93 -9.38 39.06
C GLU A 584 17.66 -10.64 38.25
N ASN A 585 18.69 -11.48 38.09
CA ASN A 585 18.53 -12.70 37.31
C ASN A 585 17.48 -13.63 37.91
N ALA A 586 17.49 -13.75 39.24
CA ALA A 586 16.53 -14.62 39.92
C ALA A 586 15.09 -14.15 39.71
N PHE A 587 14.86 -12.85 39.75
CA PHE A 587 13.52 -12.31 39.51
C PHE A 587 13.11 -12.40 38.03
N LYS A 588 14.06 -12.25 37.10
CA LYS A 588 13.79 -12.52 35.69
C LYS A 588 13.34 -13.96 35.50
N MET A 589 14.06 -14.90 36.10
CA MET A 589 13.73 -16.31 35.96
C MET A 589 12.40 -16.66 36.64
N ALA A 590 12.13 -16.05 37.79
CA ALA A 590 10.87 -16.27 38.49
C ALA A 590 9.69 -15.79 37.66
N ALA A 591 9.83 -14.65 37.03
CA ALA A 591 8.77 -14.09 36.14
C ALA A 591 8.51 -15.02 34.96
N SER A 592 9.57 -15.53 34.35
CA SER A 592 9.43 -16.45 33.23
C SER A 592 8.72 -17.75 33.66
N ILE A 593 9.11 -18.29 34.78
CA ILE A 593 8.49 -19.52 35.34
C ILE A 593 7.00 -19.29 35.58
N ALA A 594 6.66 -18.16 36.20
CA ALA A 594 5.27 -17.84 36.50
C ALA A 594 4.45 -17.68 35.24
N PHE A 595 5.00 -16.96 34.24
CA PHE A 595 4.26 -16.72 33.01
C PHE A 595 3.99 -18.02 32.25
N LYS A 596 5.00 -18.88 32.15
CA LYS A 596 4.84 -20.17 31.48
C LYS A 596 3.79 -21.04 32.14
N ASP A 597 3.84 -21.10 33.48
CA ASP A 597 2.85 -21.88 34.25
C ASP A 597 1.45 -21.29 34.07
N GLY A 598 1.33 -19.96 34.14
CA GLY A 598 0.03 -19.30 33.99
C GLY A 598 -0.55 -19.49 32.62
N MET A 599 0.30 -19.40 31.59
CA MET A 599 -0.15 -19.61 30.22
C MET A 599 -0.78 -21.00 30.05
N ARG A 600 -0.12 -22.01 30.62
CA ARG A 600 -0.64 -23.37 30.53
C ARG A 600 -1.98 -23.56 31.25
N LYS A 601 -2.23 -22.77 32.30
CA LYS A 601 -3.45 -22.85 33.09
C LYS A 601 -4.57 -21.92 32.58
N ALA A 602 -4.28 -21.05 31.64
CA ALA A 602 -5.19 -19.99 31.23
C ALA A 602 -5.91 -20.29 29.93
N ASP A 603 -6.10 -21.55 29.59
CA ASP A 603 -6.77 -21.99 28.36
C ASP A 603 -6.04 -21.43 27.14
N PRO A 604 -4.79 -21.88 26.94
CA PRO A 604 -3.98 -21.31 25.85
C PRO A 604 -4.42 -21.79 24.48
N ILE A 605 -4.21 -20.94 23.48
CA ILE A 605 -4.61 -21.23 22.10
C ILE A 605 -3.50 -20.83 21.14
N ILE A 606 -3.54 -21.44 19.95
CA ILE A 606 -2.72 -21.03 18.81
C ILE A 606 -3.60 -20.19 17.89
N LEU A 607 -3.07 -19.06 17.43
CA LEU A 607 -3.74 -18.20 16.46
C LEU A 607 -3.12 -18.40 15.10
N GLU A 608 -3.96 -18.51 14.07
CA GLU A 608 -3.49 -18.65 12.70
C GLU A 608 -3.97 -17.49 11.86
N PRO A 609 -3.17 -17.07 10.86
CA PRO A 609 -3.60 -15.97 10.00
C PRO A 609 -4.64 -16.44 9.00
N MET A 610 -5.70 -15.64 8.85
CA MET A 610 -6.78 -15.89 7.91
C MET A 610 -6.67 -14.91 6.77
N MET A 611 -6.86 -15.43 5.55
CA MET A 611 -6.78 -14.63 4.34
C MET A 611 -8.17 -14.40 3.77
N SER A 612 -8.39 -13.18 3.28
CA SER A 612 -9.58 -12.84 2.51
C SER A 612 -9.26 -13.15 1.06
N VAL A 613 -9.97 -14.11 0.47
CA VAL A 613 -9.71 -14.61 -0.88
C VAL A 613 -10.89 -14.28 -1.77
N GLU A 614 -10.61 -13.73 -2.95
CA GLU A 614 -11.62 -13.54 -3.98
C GLU A 614 -11.15 -14.24 -5.25
N VAL A 615 -12.02 -15.04 -5.85
CA VAL A 615 -11.71 -15.71 -7.11
C VAL A 615 -12.73 -15.28 -8.14
N GLU A 616 -12.23 -14.81 -9.28
CA GLU A 616 -13.08 -14.48 -10.42
C GLU A 616 -12.93 -15.61 -11.44
N THR A 617 -14.03 -16.26 -11.78
CA THR A 617 -14.00 -17.45 -12.60
C THR A 617 -15.18 -17.48 -13.55
N PRO A 618 -15.01 -18.05 -14.77
CA PRO A 618 -16.18 -18.37 -15.58
C PRO A 618 -17.12 -19.31 -14.82
N GLU A 619 -18.40 -19.19 -15.10
CA GLU A 619 -19.41 -19.94 -14.37
C GLU A 619 -19.18 -21.45 -14.44
N ASP A 620 -18.63 -21.95 -15.54
CA ASP A 620 -18.40 -23.38 -15.71
C ASP A 620 -17.47 -23.98 -14.65
N TYR A 621 -16.58 -23.17 -14.07
CA TYR A 621 -15.60 -23.66 -13.10
C TYR A 621 -15.96 -23.29 -11.67
N MET A 622 -17.08 -22.62 -11.45
CA MET A 622 -17.44 -22.11 -10.13
C MET A 622 -17.54 -23.23 -9.10
N GLY A 623 -18.17 -24.35 -9.45
CA GLY A 623 -18.32 -25.46 -8.53
C GLY A 623 -16.97 -26.06 -8.10
N ASP A 624 -16.05 -26.22 -9.05
CA ASP A 624 -14.73 -26.76 -8.75
C ASP A 624 -13.94 -25.80 -7.85
N VAL A 625 -14.03 -24.50 -8.13
CA VAL A 625 -13.34 -23.50 -7.32
C VAL A 625 -13.89 -23.47 -5.90
N MET A 626 -15.23 -23.47 -5.75
CA MET A 626 -15.83 -23.46 -4.43
C MET A 626 -15.49 -24.73 -3.65
N GLY A 627 -15.52 -25.88 -4.32
CA GLY A 627 -15.16 -27.16 -3.67
C GLY A 627 -13.72 -27.16 -3.19
N ASP A 628 -12.82 -26.63 -4.00
CA ASP A 628 -11.41 -26.58 -3.62
C ASP A 628 -11.20 -25.64 -2.44
N LEU A 629 -11.82 -24.46 -2.45
CA LEU A 629 -11.70 -23.53 -1.32
C LEU A 629 -12.26 -24.15 -0.04
N SER A 630 -13.38 -24.86 -0.13
CA SER A 630 -13.94 -25.54 1.04
C SER A 630 -13.01 -26.63 1.56
N SER A 631 -12.32 -27.33 0.67
CA SER A 631 -11.37 -28.37 1.08
C SER A 631 -10.15 -27.80 1.78
N ARG A 632 -9.90 -26.49 1.64
CA ARG A 632 -8.81 -25.79 2.30
C ARG A 632 -9.26 -25.16 3.61
N ARG A 633 -10.30 -25.66 4.22
CA ARG A 633 -10.93 -25.11 5.42
C ARG A 633 -11.43 -23.68 5.18
N GLY A 634 -11.77 -23.38 3.94
CA GLY A 634 -12.30 -22.08 3.59
C GLY A 634 -13.79 -21.97 3.92
N ILE A 635 -14.20 -20.77 4.33
CA ILE A 635 -15.59 -20.47 4.56
C ILE A 635 -16.05 -19.52 3.46
N ILE A 636 -16.96 -20.00 2.62
CA ILE A 636 -17.49 -19.20 1.52
C ILE A 636 -18.39 -18.12 2.12
N GLN A 637 -18.10 -16.87 1.81
CA GLN A 637 -18.86 -15.76 2.37
C GLN A 637 -19.82 -15.12 1.41
N GLY A 638 -19.65 -15.34 0.12
CA GLY A 638 -20.57 -14.77 -0.84
C GLY A 638 -20.17 -15.06 -2.26
N MET A 639 -21.11 -14.81 -3.15
CA MET A 639 -20.90 -14.91 -4.58
C MET A 639 -21.59 -13.74 -5.26
N GLU A 640 -20.97 -13.26 -6.34
CA GLU A 640 -21.56 -12.20 -7.16
C GLU A 640 -21.38 -12.53 -8.62
N ASP A 641 -22.31 -12.05 -9.44
CA ASP A 641 -22.16 -12.12 -10.88
C ASP A 641 -21.31 -10.95 -11.38
N ASN A 642 -20.51 -11.21 -12.41
CA ASN A 642 -19.89 -10.12 -13.14
C ASN A 642 -19.94 -10.40 -14.64
N ALA A 643 -19.36 -9.49 -15.42
CA ALA A 643 -19.46 -9.58 -16.88
C ALA A 643 -18.84 -10.86 -17.45
N THR A 644 -17.85 -11.41 -16.77
CA THR A 644 -17.10 -12.57 -17.28
C THR A 644 -17.42 -13.86 -16.55
N GLY A 645 -18.31 -13.83 -15.54
CA GLY A 645 -18.68 -15.02 -14.81
C GLY A 645 -19.09 -14.73 -13.39
N LYS A 646 -18.37 -15.32 -12.43
CA LYS A 646 -18.71 -15.24 -11.01
C LYS A 646 -17.50 -14.77 -10.19
N ILE A 647 -17.79 -14.07 -9.11
CA ILE A 647 -16.79 -13.75 -8.08
C ILE A 647 -17.16 -14.51 -6.83
N ILE A 648 -16.22 -15.29 -6.31
CA ILE A 648 -16.39 -16.08 -5.09
C ILE A 648 -15.54 -15.46 -4.00
N ARG A 649 -16.14 -15.16 -2.85
CA ARG A 649 -15.43 -14.63 -1.69
C ARG A 649 -15.36 -15.67 -0.58
N ALA A 650 -14.19 -15.81 0.03
CA ALA A 650 -13.99 -16.79 1.08
C ALA A 650 -12.95 -16.30 2.07
N GLU A 651 -13.03 -16.81 3.31
CA GLU A 651 -11.95 -16.69 4.28
C GLU A 651 -11.26 -18.04 4.39
N VAL A 652 -9.95 -18.07 4.20
CA VAL A 652 -9.21 -19.32 4.17
C VAL A 652 -7.93 -19.16 5.01
N PRO A 653 -7.58 -20.16 5.84
CA PRO A 653 -6.30 -20.06 6.56
C PRO A 653 -5.12 -20.00 5.60
N LEU A 654 -4.16 -19.15 5.92
CA LEU A 654 -2.97 -19.01 5.06
C LEU A 654 -2.26 -20.34 4.85
N ALA A 655 -2.21 -21.18 5.90
CA ALA A 655 -1.52 -22.47 5.82
C ALA A 655 -2.08 -23.36 4.72
N GLU A 656 -3.34 -23.15 4.32
CA GLU A 656 -3.98 -23.96 3.29
C GLU A 656 -3.85 -23.34 1.90
N MET A 657 -3.26 -22.16 1.77
CA MET A 657 -3.26 -21.44 0.50
C MET A 657 -1.96 -21.53 -0.28
N PHE A 658 -0.95 -22.18 0.25
CA PHE A 658 0.31 -22.30 -0.48
C PHE A 658 0.09 -23.10 -1.77
N GLY A 659 0.61 -22.59 -2.86
CA GLY A 659 0.47 -23.22 -4.16
C GLY A 659 -0.89 -23.00 -4.82
N TYR A 660 -1.73 -22.15 -4.27
CA TYR A 660 -3.08 -21.96 -4.80
C TYR A 660 -3.09 -21.39 -6.22
N SER A 661 -2.09 -20.57 -6.58
CA SER A 661 -2.06 -20.03 -7.94
C SER A 661 -1.98 -21.14 -8.99
N THR A 662 -1.22 -22.20 -8.70
CA THR A 662 -1.15 -23.36 -9.60
C THR A 662 -2.46 -24.12 -9.62
N THR A 663 -3.07 -24.33 -8.45
CA THR A 663 -4.31 -25.09 -8.36
C THR A 663 -5.46 -24.39 -9.08
N VAL A 664 -5.63 -23.09 -8.87
CA VAL A 664 -6.76 -22.37 -9.47
C VAL A 664 -6.60 -22.31 -10.99
N ARG A 665 -5.36 -22.18 -11.46
CA ARG A 665 -5.09 -22.21 -12.89
C ARG A 665 -5.44 -23.57 -13.49
N SER A 666 -5.06 -24.64 -12.80
CA SER A 666 -5.36 -25.99 -13.26
C SER A 666 -6.87 -26.28 -13.28
N LEU A 667 -7.57 -25.85 -12.22
CA LEU A 667 -9.03 -26.07 -12.14
C LEU A 667 -9.81 -25.33 -13.22
N SER A 668 -9.31 -24.17 -13.64
CA SER A 668 -10.04 -23.28 -14.54
C SER A 668 -9.45 -23.23 -15.94
N GLN A 669 -8.48 -24.08 -16.25
CA GLN A 669 -7.76 -24.06 -17.52
C GLN A 669 -7.20 -22.67 -17.83
N GLY A 670 -6.68 -22.04 -16.79
CA GLY A 670 -6.04 -20.72 -16.89
C GLY A 670 -7.00 -19.55 -16.95
N ARG A 671 -8.29 -19.77 -16.79
CA ARG A 671 -9.27 -18.71 -17.02
C ARG A 671 -9.72 -18.00 -15.74
N ALA A 672 -9.41 -18.52 -14.57
CA ALA A 672 -9.75 -17.86 -13.32
C ALA A 672 -8.58 -17.04 -12.80
N THR A 673 -8.90 -15.94 -12.14
CA THR A 673 -7.92 -15.14 -11.44
C THR A 673 -8.34 -15.02 -9.98
N TYR A 674 -7.36 -14.76 -9.12
CA TYR A 674 -7.68 -14.60 -7.70
C TYR A 674 -6.86 -13.49 -7.08
N SER A 675 -7.38 -12.97 -5.97
CA SER A 675 -6.63 -12.07 -5.11
C SER A 675 -6.76 -12.58 -3.68
N MET A 676 -5.75 -12.26 -2.88
CA MET A 676 -5.68 -12.72 -1.50
C MET A 676 -5.00 -11.67 -0.67
N GLU A 677 -5.58 -11.34 0.49
CA GLU A 677 -4.94 -10.42 1.41
C GLU A 677 -5.17 -10.88 2.84
N PHE A 678 -4.24 -10.55 3.72
CA PHE A 678 -4.36 -10.87 5.12
C PHE A 678 -5.56 -10.15 5.72
N LYS A 679 -6.35 -10.87 6.53
CA LYS A 679 -7.52 -10.27 7.17
C LYS A 679 -7.31 -10.14 8.68
N HIS A 680 -7.13 -11.25 9.37
CA HIS A 680 -6.93 -11.24 10.82
C HIS A 680 -6.38 -12.58 11.28
N TYR A 681 -5.98 -12.63 12.54
CA TYR A 681 -5.65 -13.89 13.21
C TYR A 681 -6.89 -14.43 13.91
N THR A 682 -7.03 -15.74 13.92
CA THR A 682 -8.15 -16.40 14.60
C THR A 682 -7.67 -17.69 15.26
N GLU A 683 -8.43 -18.18 16.23
CA GLU A 683 -8.08 -19.40 16.94
C GLU A 683 -8.05 -20.60 15.97
N ALA A 684 -6.95 -21.33 15.95
CA ALA A 684 -6.83 -22.54 15.14
C ALA A 684 -7.68 -23.65 15.73
N PRO A 685 -8.33 -24.47 14.88
CA PRO A 685 -9.05 -25.65 15.40
C PRO A 685 -8.11 -26.54 16.22
N ARG A 686 -8.68 -27.32 17.12
CA ARG A 686 -7.88 -28.12 18.04
C ARG A 686 -6.93 -29.07 17.32
N ASN A 687 -7.38 -29.75 16.28
CA ASN A 687 -6.51 -30.67 15.56
C ASN A 687 -5.36 -29.95 14.85
N VAL A 688 -5.62 -28.75 14.33
CA VAL A 688 -4.60 -27.94 13.70
C VAL A 688 -3.58 -27.46 14.75
N ALA A 689 -4.08 -26.97 15.88
CA ALA A 689 -3.21 -26.50 16.96
C ALA A 689 -2.32 -27.62 17.49
N GLU A 690 -2.88 -28.82 17.67
CA GLU A 690 -2.08 -29.96 18.15
C GLU A 690 -0.99 -30.33 17.15
N ALA A 691 -1.31 -30.30 15.86
CA ALA A 691 -0.29 -30.61 14.84
C ALA A 691 0.83 -29.58 14.87
N ILE A 692 0.52 -28.32 15.06
CA ILE A 692 1.52 -27.26 15.14
C ILE A 692 2.41 -27.44 16.37
N MET A 693 1.80 -27.76 17.53
CA MET A 693 2.55 -27.95 18.77
C MET A 693 3.44 -29.16 18.74
N ASN A 694 3.07 -30.20 17.96
CA ASN A 694 3.82 -31.44 17.91
C ASN A 694 4.93 -31.44 16.86
N LYS A 695 5.06 -30.35 16.12
CA LYS A 695 6.04 -30.24 15.03
C LYS A 695 7.43 -29.82 15.52
N LYS A 696 7.83 -30.10 16.72
CA LYS A 696 9.15 -29.70 17.22
C LYS A 696 10.23 -30.73 16.86
#